data_8a242d1aa781061f09fd521fb1a2ac37
#
_entry.id   8a242d1aa781061f09fd521fb1a2ac37
#
_cell.length_a   1.000
_cell.length_b   1.000
_cell.length_c   1.000
_cell.angle_alpha   90.00
_cell.angle_beta   90.00
_cell.angle_gamma   90.00
#
_symmetry.space_group_name_H-M   'P 1'
#
loop_
_entity.id
_entity.type
_entity.pdbx_description
1 polymer ?
#
loop_
_entity_poly.entity_id
_entity_poly.type
_entity_poly.pdbx_seq_one_letter_code
_entity_poly.pdbx_strand_id
1 'polypeptide(L)'
;MTPSPPSRTRRLGALLAAAVVAGSALGASPAVAVDAVPDASRPAVSAPARTAASTAADPNADGYDSFIVTYKETASVSRPKGRALAWGKAAKEAGVSVKELRETALGSHVIATDEKLSPSASAAFMADLKASSLVEAVEPNAIMTASGLTPADPSYGQQWGFTGVNGMRVPGAWDSTTGTGSIVAVIDTGITSHADLNANVVAGYDFISNTTSSRDGNGRDANPADEGDWYLAGECGDPNPSNSSWHGTHVAGTVAAAANTVGVVGVAPNAKIQPVRVLGKCGGSLADIADAIVWSAGGSVPGAPLNATPADVINMSLGGSGTCGTTYQNAINAAVGRGVPVVVAAGNENQPAANARPANCQNTITVAASDSSGRRSSFSNYGSAVDVTAPGSSIISTVNTGTTRPSGAGYASYNGTSMATPHVAGLTALMLTKQPGLTPAQVESTLKSTARAMPVTCSEGCGAGLADATAAVAAVGGTAPTDPTAPVEPAPAPSGNLLVNPGFESGATGWSGTGRSRYESVSPHSGIYHGVLNNLGYANTATLSQTVAVPAGTTTTLSYWVRVDSAETSSSTAYDKLSVQVRDGAYGTYTLKTHSNVEKGRGWVQHTVDVSRFAGRTVTLQFRGVEDSSAWTAFSLDDLALSAK
;
A
#
# COMPACT_ATOMS: atom_id res chain seq x y z
N MET A 1 -10.74 -66.43 21.46
CA MET A 1 -10.79 -67.43 20.37
C MET A 1 -10.60 -66.70 19.08
N THR A 2 -9.38 -66.74 18.57
CA THR A 2 -9.01 -66.43 17.17
C THR A 2 -9.44 -67.59 16.28
N PRO A 3 -9.61 -67.45 14.95
CA PRO A 3 -8.42 -67.32 14.09
C PRO A 3 -8.58 -66.39 12.83
N SER A 4 -7.42 -65.91 12.41
CA SER A 4 -7.10 -65.49 11.02
C SER A 4 -6.53 -66.65 10.21
N PRO A 5 -5.98 -66.51 8.99
CA PRO A 5 -6.49 -66.08 7.67
C PRO A 5 -6.42 -67.21 6.62
N PRO A 6 -6.41 -67.00 5.33
CA PRO A 6 -5.16 -67.06 4.58
C PRO A 6 -5.02 -66.15 3.35
N SER A 7 -3.76 -65.92 3.02
CA SER A 7 -3.13 -65.31 1.87
C SER A 7 -3.10 -66.21 0.61
N ARG A 8 -2.91 -65.61 -0.58
CA ARG A 8 -2.05 -66.01 -1.75
C ARG A 8 -2.48 -65.24 -2.99
N THR A 9 -1.66 -64.65 -3.68
CA THR A 9 -0.41 -64.70 -4.45
C THR A 9 -0.63 -64.37 -5.93
N ARG A 10 0.13 -63.40 -6.40
CA ARG A 10 0.86 -63.21 -7.67
C ARG A 10 0.22 -63.71 -8.98
N ARG A 11 0.23 -62.82 -10.00
CA ARG A 11 1.07 -62.98 -11.19
C ARG A 11 1.27 -61.70 -12.00
N LEU A 12 2.53 -61.46 -12.35
CA LEU A 12 3.06 -60.57 -13.38
C LEU A 12 2.53 -60.99 -14.79
N GLY A 13 2.47 -59.99 -15.67
CA GLY A 13 2.35 -60.18 -17.11
C GLY A 13 2.74 -58.91 -17.83
N ALA A 14 4.00 -58.77 -18.21
CA ALA A 14 4.52 -57.75 -19.14
C ALA A 14 4.50 -58.31 -20.55
N LEU A 15 4.28 -57.45 -21.57
CA LEU A 15 4.72 -57.59 -22.99
C LEU A 15 4.29 -56.30 -23.70
N LEU A 16 5.19 -55.46 -24.03
CA LEU A 16 6.05 -55.16 -25.18
C LEU A 16 5.33 -54.98 -26.53
N ALA A 17 5.44 -53.74 -27.02
CA ALA A 17 5.84 -53.28 -28.36
C ALA A 17 4.96 -53.54 -29.57
N ALA A 18 4.66 -52.46 -30.30
CA ALA A 18 5.25 -52.24 -31.63
C ALA A 18 4.74 -50.94 -32.26
N ALA A 19 5.69 -50.15 -32.73
CA ALA A 19 5.48 -48.97 -33.58
C ALA A 19 5.13 -49.41 -35.01
N VAL A 20 4.24 -48.65 -35.68
CA VAL A 20 4.21 -48.57 -37.16
C VAL A 20 4.03 -47.10 -37.56
N VAL A 21 5.01 -46.63 -38.29
CA VAL A 21 5.06 -45.37 -39.04
C VAL A 21 4.50 -45.63 -40.44
N ALA A 22 3.58 -44.78 -40.90
CA ALA A 22 3.29 -44.48 -42.32
C ALA A 22 2.48 -43.17 -42.29
N GLY A 23 2.82 -42.07 -42.83
CA GLY A 23 3.44 -41.64 -44.04
C GLY A 23 2.40 -41.29 -45.12
N SER A 24 2.41 -39.98 -45.53
CA SER A 24 1.82 -39.34 -46.74
C SER A 24 0.31 -39.01 -46.68
N ALA A 25 -0.22 -37.90 -47.17
CA ALA A 25 0.18 -37.00 -48.23
C ALA A 25 -0.68 -35.71 -48.18
N LEU A 26 -0.11 -34.64 -48.72
CA LEU A 26 -0.73 -33.36 -49.04
C LEU A 26 -2.05 -33.47 -49.82
N GLY A 27 -3.05 -32.67 -49.39
CA GLY A 27 -4.26 -32.38 -50.17
C GLY A 27 -4.60 -30.90 -49.95
N ALA A 28 -4.12 -30.05 -50.85
CA ALA A 28 -4.56 -28.67 -50.96
C ALA A 28 -5.93 -28.65 -51.66
N SER A 29 -6.89 -27.95 -51.08
CA SER A 29 -8.15 -27.59 -51.77
C SER A 29 -8.32 -26.08 -51.75
N PRO A 30 -8.88 -25.46 -52.82
CA PRO A 30 -8.71 -24.05 -53.12
C PRO A 30 -9.62 -23.16 -52.33
N ALA A 31 -9.12 -21.94 -52.04
CA ALA A 31 -9.88 -20.81 -51.51
C ALA A 31 -10.90 -20.36 -52.57
N VAL A 32 -12.17 -20.35 -52.19
CA VAL A 32 -13.22 -19.65 -52.91
C VAL A 32 -13.24 -18.20 -52.43
N ALA A 33 -12.88 -17.28 -53.32
CA ALA A 33 -13.08 -15.86 -53.12
C ALA A 33 -14.58 -15.56 -53.21
N VAL A 34 -15.12 -14.93 -52.17
CA VAL A 34 -16.47 -14.37 -52.18
C VAL A 34 -16.28 -12.87 -52.37
N ASP A 35 -16.74 -12.34 -53.52
CA ASP A 35 -16.75 -10.94 -53.85
C ASP A 35 -17.57 -10.14 -52.82
N ALA A 36 -16.94 -9.14 -52.21
CA ALA A 36 -17.59 -8.15 -51.35
C ALA A 36 -18.34 -7.15 -52.21
N VAL A 37 -19.66 -7.11 -52.09
CA VAL A 37 -20.52 -6.05 -52.61
C VAL A 37 -20.38 -4.81 -51.70
N PRO A 38 -20.10 -3.60 -52.18
CA PRO A 38 -20.04 -2.42 -51.34
C PRO A 38 -21.43 -1.93 -50.94
N ASP A 39 -21.76 -1.98 -49.65
CA ASP A 39 -22.95 -1.34 -49.10
C ASP A 39 -22.67 0.17 -48.90
N ALA A 40 -23.30 0.95 -49.76
CA ALA A 40 -23.22 2.43 -49.81
C ALA A 40 -24.36 3.08 -49.01
N SER A 41 -24.44 2.80 -47.69
CA SER A 41 -25.38 3.54 -46.82
C SER A 41 -24.95 3.56 -45.34
N ARG A 42 -23.78 4.11 -45.05
CA ARG A 42 -23.45 4.59 -43.71
C ARG A 42 -22.84 5.99 -43.81
N PRO A 43 -23.42 7.01 -43.13
CA PRO A 43 -22.76 8.30 -43.05
C PRO A 43 -21.45 8.17 -42.27
N ALA A 44 -20.38 8.72 -42.82
CA ALA A 44 -19.09 8.82 -42.17
C ALA A 44 -19.23 9.62 -40.88
N VAL A 45 -19.11 8.92 -39.74
CA VAL A 45 -18.92 9.60 -38.46
C VAL A 45 -17.50 10.14 -38.47
N SER A 46 -17.38 11.46 -38.64
CA SER A 46 -16.11 12.15 -38.46
C SER A 46 -15.60 11.87 -37.02
N ALA A 47 -14.41 11.31 -36.92
CA ALA A 47 -13.72 11.17 -35.64
C ALA A 47 -13.62 12.55 -34.98
N PRO A 48 -13.97 12.66 -33.68
CA PRO A 48 -13.73 13.91 -32.97
C PRO A 48 -12.22 14.19 -32.95
N ALA A 49 -11.87 15.45 -33.21
CA ALA A 49 -10.50 15.92 -33.16
C ALA A 49 -9.87 15.48 -31.85
N ARG A 50 -8.70 14.86 -31.94
CA ARG A 50 -7.86 14.52 -30.77
C ARG A 50 -7.61 15.81 -30.00
N THR A 51 -8.31 16.00 -28.89
CA THR A 51 -7.85 16.89 -27.84
C THR A 51 -6.57 16.27 -27.28
N ALA A 52 -5.47 17.00 -27.39
CA ALA A 52 -4.18 16.59 -26.88
C ALA A 52 -4.34 16.16 -25.42
N ALA A 53 -3.84 14.95 -25.10
CA ALA A 53 -3.67 14.51 -23.72
C ALA A 53 -2.87 15.60 -23.00
N SER A 54 -3.32 16.01 -21.82
CA SER A 54 -2.57 16.86 -20.92
C SER A 54 -1.32 16.08 -20.49
N THR A 55 -0.23 16.28 -21.23
CA THR A 55 1.12 15.90 -20.78
C THR A 55 1.41 16.68 -19.50
N ALA A 56 2.14 16.08 -18.56
CA ALA A 56 2.78 16.82 -17.46
C ALA A 56 3.38 18.11 -18.07
N ALA A 57 3.12 19.25 -17.44
CA ALA A 57 3.52 20.53 -18.00
C ALA A 57 5.02 20.48 -18.29
N ASP A 58 5.41 20.62 -19.56
CA ASP A 58 6.81 20.67 -19.96
C ASP A 58 7.47 21.83 -19.19
N PRO A 59 8.45 21.57 -18.32
CA PRO A 59 9.10 22.63 -17.53
C PRO A 59 9.76 23.70 -18.42
N ASN A 60 9.91 23.41 -19.71
CA ASN A 60 10.49 24.28 -20.72
C ASN A 60 9.42 24.96 -21.60
N ALA A 61 8.11 24.67 -21.39
CA ALA A 61 7.01 25.18 -22.22
C ALA A 61 6.93 26.71 -22.26
N ASP A 62 7.29 27.36 -21.15
CA ASP A 62 7.28 28.82 -21.01
C ASP A 62 8.58 29.50 -21.52
N GLY A 63 9.51 28.73 -22.09
CA GLY A 63 10.80 29.18 -22.60
C GLY A 63 11.97 29.00 -21.62
N TYR A 64 13.05 29.78 -21.80
CA TYR A 64 14.32 29.56 -21.12
C TYR A 64 14.92 30.86 -20.56
N ASP A 65 15.59 30.78 -19.43
CA ASP A 65 16.40 31.83 -18.82
C ASP A 65 17.90 31.46 -18.76
N SER A 66 18.26 30.32 -19.29
CA SER A 66 19.64 29.81 -19.29
C SER A 66 19.98 29.09 -20.60
N PHE A 67 21.21 29.27 -21.07
CA PHE A 67 21.68 28.73 -22.34
C PHE A 67 23.09 28.18 -22.19
N ILE A 68 23.45 27.16 -22.97
CA ILE A 68 24.78 26.57 -23.05
C ILE A 68 25.43 27.05 -24.35
N VAL A 69 26.57 27.73 -24.25
CA VAL A 69 27.28 28.31 -25.40
C VAL A 69 28.65 27.63 -25.55
N THR A 70 28.90 27.06 -26.69
CA THR A 70 30.23 26.56 -27.10
C THR A 70 30.89 27.62 -27.98
N TYR A 71 32.07 28.02 -27.59
CA TYR A 71 32.83 29.02 -28.34
C TYR A 71 33.89 28.35 -29.25
N LYS A 72 34.22 28.99 -30.37
CA LYS A 72 35.34 28.61 -31.19
C LYS A 72 36.63 28.90 -30.44
N GLU A 73 37.61 28.02 -30.55
CA GLU A 73 38.92 28.21 -29.92
C GLU A 73 39.67 29.42 -30.50
N THR A 74 39.62 30.56 -29.83
CA THR A 74 40.35 31.76 -30.18
C THR A 74 40.88 32.43 -28.92
N ALA A 75 41.97 33.17 -29.03
CA ALA A 75 42.58 33.90 -27.91
C ALA A 75 41.59 34.95 -27.28
N SER A 76 40.56 35.37 -28.02
CA SER A 76 39.59 36.34 -27.48
C SER A 76 38.57 35.70 -26.54
N VAL A 77 38.16 34.43 -26.76
CA VAL A 77 37.16 33.75 -25.92
C VAL A 77 37.78 33.03 -24.71
N SER A 78 39.09 32.88 -24.64
CA SER A 78 39.79 32.38 -23.45
C SER A 78 39.63 33.31 -22.21
N ARG A 79 39.12 34.54 -22.40
CA ARG A 79 38.88 35.52 -21.32
C ARG A 79 37.39 35.87 -21.20
N PRO A 80 36.87 36.09 -19.98
CA PRO A 80 35.45 36.45 -19.76
C PRO A 80 34.98 37.66 -20.57
N LYS A 81 35.80 38.71 -20.70
CA LYS A 81 35.49 39.92 -21.49
C LYS A 81 35.31 39.59 -23.00
N GLY A 82 36.12 38.66 -23.53
CA GLY A 82 35.97 38.23 -24.93
C GLY A 82 34.71 37.45 -25.17
N ARG A 83 34.32 36.57 -24.25
CA ARG A 83 33.04 35.87 -24.30
C ARG A 83 31.85 36.81 -24.17
N ALA A 84 31.93 37.83 -23.29
CA ALA A 84 30.88 38.83 -23.18
C ALA A 84 30.61 39.62 -24.48
N LEU A 85 31.59 39.79 -25.35
CA LEU A 85 31.40 40.40 -26.66
C LEU A 85 30.56 39.51 -27.60
N ALA A 86 30.57 38.19 -27.40
CA ALA A 86 29.82 37.27 -28.25
C ALA A 86 28.31 37.36 -28.04
N TRP A 87 27.85 37.68 -26.82
CA TRP A 87 26.40 37.80 -26.56
C TRP A 87 25.88 39.24 -26.52
N GLY A 88 26.75 40.24 -26.56
CA GLY A 88 26.36 41.65 -26.37
C GLY A 88 25.31 42.16 -27.36
N LYS A 89 25.36 41.71 -28.62
CA LYS A 89 24.35 42.03 -29.64
C LYS A 89 23.02 41.31 -29.32
N ALA A 90 23.07 39.98 -29.10
CA ALA A 90 21.88 39.17 -28.81
C ALA A 90 21.17 39.65 -27.54
N ALA A 91 21.92 39.98 -26.50
CA ALA A 91 21.38 40.54 -25.24
C ALA A 91 20.65 41.86 -25.46
N LYS A 92 21.23 42.77 -26.27
CA LYS A 92 20.61 44.06 -26.63
C LYS A 92 19.35 43.90 -27.43
N GLU A 93 19.32 43.00 -28.41
CA GLU A 93 18.17 42.76 -29.27
C GLU A 93 17.03 42.07 -28.52
N ALA A 94 17.35 41.16 -27.58
CA ALA A 94 16.40 40.53 -26.69
C ALA A 94 15.92 41.41 -25.55
N GLY A 95 16.59 42.55 -25.26
CA GLY A 95 16.27 43.46 -24.16
C GLY A 95 16.63 42.92 -22.79
N VAL A 96 17.58 41.97 -22.69
CA VAL A 96 17.96 41.30 -21.45
C VAL A 96 19.43 41.55 -21.06
N SER A 97 19.75 41.39 -19.78
CA SER A 97 21.10 41.31 -19.30
C SER A 97 21.56 39.84 -19.27
N VAL A 98 22.81 39.59 -19.67
CA VAL A 98 23.38 38.25 -19.73
C VAL A 98 24.55 38.11 -18.77
N LYS A 99 24.54 37.05 -17.97
CA LYS A 99 25.59 36.69 -17.01
C LYS A 99 26.11 35.29 -17.29
N GLU A 100 27.43 35.15 -17.33
CA GLU A 100 28.05 33.79 -17.33
C GLU A 100 27.98 33.18 -15.93
N LEU A 101 27.46 31.95 -15.83
CA LEU A 101 27.31 31.25 -14.57
C LEU A 101 28.50 30.34 -14.28
N ARG A 102 28.90 29.50 -15.24
CA ARG A 102 29.97 28.52 -15.09
C ARG A 102 30.41 27.94 -16.43
N GLU A 103 31.57 27.34 -16.43
CA GLU A 103 32.06 26.47 -17.48
C GLU A 103 31.61 25.01 -17.23
N THR A 104 31.33 24.25 -18.28
CA THR A 104 31.04 22.81 -18.23
C THR A 104 32.36 22.02 -18.32
N ALA A 105 32.33 20.75 -17.95
CA ALA A 105 33.49 19.86 -18.05
C ALA A 105 34.04 19.69 -19.50
N LEU A 106 33.22 20.02 -20.50
CA LEU A 106 33.58 19.93 -21.92
C LEU A 106 33.96 21.30 -22.53
N GLY A 107 34.14 22.34 -21.72
CA GLY A 107 34.60 23.65 -22.16
C GLY A 107 33.48 24.58 -22.72
N SER A 108 32.21 24.15 -22.72
CA SER A 108 31.09 25.05 -23.01
C SER A 108 30.76 25.91 -21.79
N HIS A 109 30.14 27.05 -21.98
CA HIS A 109 29.79 27.98 -20.91
C HIS A 109 28.28 28.13 -20.74
N VAL A 110 27.82 28.01 -19.50
CA VAL A 110 26.42 28.28 -19.15
C VAL A 110 26.26 29.77 -18.89
N ILE A 111 25.35 30.40 -19.63
CA ILE A 111 24.96 31.79 -19.44
C ILE A 111 23.50 31.88 -19.02
N ALA A 112 23.14 32.87 -18.26
CA ALA A 112 21.76 33.18 -17.86
C ALA A 112 21.35 34.58 -18.27
N THR A 113 20.06 34.72 -18.61
CA THR A 113 19.39 36.00 -18.77
C THR A 113 18.75 36.44 -17.44
N ASP A 114 18.54 37.72 -17.21
CA ASP A 114 17.87 38.23 -16.01
C ASP A 114 16.35 38.02 -16.03
N GLU A 115 15.78 37.73 -17.21
CA GLU A 115 14.37 37.37 -17.38
C GLU A 115 14.24 36.11 -18.22
N LYS A 116 13.18 35.34 -17.98
CA LYS A 116 12.84 34.15 -18.77
C LYS A 116 12.31 34.57 -20.15
N LEU A 117 13.00 34.15 -21.19
CA LEU A 117 12.59 34.41 -22.58
C LEU A 117 11.52 33.41 -23.01
N SER A 118 10.45 33.89 -23.66
CA SER A 118 9.46 32.99 -24.26
C SER A 118 10.10 32.04 -25.29
N PRO A 119 9.45 30.95 -25.72
CA PRO A 119 10.02 30.03 -26.70
C PRO A 119 10.49 30.71 -27.98
N SER A 120 9.71 31.67 -28.51
CA SER A 120 10.07 32.43 -29.71
C SER A 120 11.24 33.41 -29.46
N ALA A 121 11.26 34.11 -28.32
CA ALA A 121 12.35 34.99 -27.94
C ALA A 121 13.64 34.21 -27.66
N SER A 122 13.54 33.04 -27.05
CA SER A 122 14.69 32.12 -26.85
C SER A 122 15.29 31.68 -28.17
N ALA A 123 14.44 31.31 -29.14
CA ALA A 123 14.90 30.93 -30.49
C ALA A 123 15.60 32.08 -31.22
N ALA A 124 15.07 33.31 -31.16
CA ALA A 124 15.69 34.51 -31.72
C ALA A 124 17.03 34.81 -31.06
N PHE A 125 17.07 34.81 -29.71
CA PHE A 125 18.30 35.01 -28.91
C PHE A 125 19.40 34.02 -29.26
N MET A 126 19.06 32.73 -29.39
CA MET A 126 20.03 31.70 -29.81
C MET A 126 20.49 31.90 -31.27
N ALA A 127 19.61 32.34 -32.17
CA ALA A 127 19.98 32.63 -33.54
C ALA A 127 20.99 33.79 -33.61
N ASP A 128 20.78 34.84 -32.84
CA ASP A 128 21.70 35.99 -32.77
C ASP A 128 23.03 35.62 -32.10
N LEU A 129 23.04 34.77 -31.07
CA LEU A 129 24.26 34.21 -30.51
C LEU A 129 25.03 33.41 -31.55
N LYS A 130 24.35 32.54 -32.30
CA LYS A 130 24.95 31.69 -33.33
C LYS A 130 25.51 32.48 -34.49
N ALA A 131 24.94 33.65 -34.78
CA ALA A 131 25.44 34.56 -35.81
C ALA A 131 26.78 35.21 -35.43
N SER A 132 27.20 35.17 -34.16
CA SER A 132 28.51 35.66 -33.74
C SER A 132 29.62 34.78 -34.28
N SER A 133 30.64 35.40 -34.87
CA SER A 133 31.83 34.69 -35.38
C SER A 133 32.61 33.91 -34.32
N LEU A 134 32.33 34.20 -33.02
CA LEU A 134 32.99 33.57 -31.86
C LEU A 134 32.24 32.37 -31.32
N VAL A 135 30.98 32.15 -31.73
CA VAL A 135 30.16 31.07 -31.25
C VAL A 135 30.18 29.89 -32.23
N GLU A 136 30.41 28.71 -31.72
CA GLU A 136 30.36 27.47 -32.49
C GLU A 136 28.95 26.86 -32.40
N ALA A 137 28.43 26.72 -31.18
CA ALA A 137 27.11 26.19 -30.91
C ALA A 137 26.42 26.92 -29.75
N VAL A 138 25.09 26.90 -29.75
CA VAL A 138 24.26 27.36 -28.65
C VAL A 138 23.02 26.50 -28.56
N GLU A 139 22.65 26.13 -27.35
CA GLU A 139 21.47 25.37 -27.05
C GLU A 139 20.82 25.85 -25.73
N PRO A 140 19.53 25.63 -25.52
CA PRO A 140 18.92 25.97 -24.24
C PRO A 140 19.44 25.03 -23.15
N ASN A 141 19.70 25.54 -21.96
CA ASN A 141 19.94 24.72 -20.78
C ASN A 141 18.61 24.18 -20.24
N ALA A 142 18.05 23.25 -21.00
CA ALA A 142 16.71 22.71 -20.75
C ALA A 142 16.69 21.88 -19.45
N ILE A 143 15.60 21.99 -18.70
CA ILE A 143 15.35 21.13 -17.57
C ILE A 143 14.97 19.75 -18.11
N MET A 144 15.76 18.75 -17.78
CA MET A 144 15.49 17.34 -18.08
C MET A 144 14.75 16.72 -16.90
N THR A 145 13.63 16.07 -17.18
CA THR A 145 12.85 15.32 -16.21
C THR A 145 13.06 13.82 -16.46
N ALA A 146 12.93 13.00 -15.42
CA ALA A 146 12.89 11.56 -15.60
C ALA A 146 11.67 11.19 -16.44
N SER A 147 11.86 10.32 -17.44
CA SER A 147 10.76 9.79 -18.25
C SER A 147 10.02 8.75 -17.43
N GLY A 148 8.81 9.07 -16.94
CA GLY A 148 7.93 8.14 -16.28
C GLY A 148 7.24 7.17 -17.24
N LEU A 149 6.52 6.20 -16.68
CA LEU A 149 5.69 5.27 -17.44
C LEU A 149 4.59 6.04 -18.19
N THR A 150 4.57 5.91 -19.53
CA THR A 150 3.43 6.34 -20.35
C THR A 150 2.78 5.09 -20.94
N PRO A 151 1.63 4.63 -20.38
CA PRO A 151 0.96 3.44 -20.88
C PRO A 151 0.52 3.60 -22.34
N ALA A 152 0.75 2.56 -23.15
CA ALA A 152 0.27 2.47 -24.52
C ALA A 152 -1.03 1.64 -24.64
N ASP A 153 -1.65 1.33 -23.51
CA ASP A 153 -2.84 0.51 -23.39
C ASP A 153 -4.04 1.24 -24.01
N PRO A 154 -4.81 0.59 -24.91
CA PRO A 154 -5.81 1.26 -25.73
C PRO A 154 -6.91 1.99 -24.97
N SER A 155 -7.29 1.51 -23.79
CA SER A 155 -8.32 2.11 -22.95
C SER A 155 -7.77 3.06 -21.88
N TYR A 156 -6.46 3.28 -21.80
CA TYR A 156 -5.86 4.19 -20.83
C TYR A 156 -6.47 5.60 -20.87
N GLY A 157 -6.73 6.14 -22.07
CA GLY A 157 -7.38 7.43 -22.23
C GLY A 157 -8.82 7.51 -21.69
N GLN A 158 -9.46 6.37 -21.38
CA GLN A 158 -10.78 6.29 -20.78
C GLN A 158 -10.72 6.20 -19.25
N GLN A 159 -9.54 5.96 -18.67
CA GLN A 159 -9.32 5.83 -17.23
C GLN A 159 -9.18 7.22 -16.58
N TRP A 160 -10.29 7.98 -16.55
CA TRP A 160 -10.33 9.34 -16.03
C TRP A 160 -9.83 9.43 -14.58
N GLY A 161 -9.98 8.35 -13.81
CA GLY A 161 -9.50 8.28 -12.42
C GLY A 161 -8.00 8.48 -12.28
N PHE A 162 -7.21 8.25 -13.32
CA PHE A 162 -5.75 8.38 -13.29
C PHE A 162 -5.29 9.77 -13.75
N THR A 163 -5.81 10.25 -14.87
CA THR A 163 -5.31 11.43 -15.57
C THR A 163 -6.28 12.62 -15.58
N GLY A 164 -7.56 12.38 -15.29
CA GLY A 164 -8.58 13.43 -15.25
C GLY A 164 -8.25 14.53 -14.24
N VAL A 165 -8.71 15.75 -14.48
CA VAL A 165 -8.49 16.90 -13.58
C VAL A 165 -8.94 16.59 -12.14
N ASN A 166 -9.99 15.79 -11.99
CA ASN A 166 -10.52 15.29 -10.72
C ASN A 166 -10.11 13.83 -10.43
N GLY A 167 -9.12 13.29 -11.15
CA GLY A 167 -8.51 11.99 -10.92
C GLY A 167 -7.42 12.04 -9.84
N MET A 168 -6.76 10.92 -9.60
CA MET A 168 -5.74 10.75 -8.55
C MET A 168 -4.32 11.19 -8.95
N ARG A 169 -4.11 11.72 -10.16
CA ARG A 169 -2.76 12.10 -10.67
C ARG A 169 -1.75 10.94 -10.62
N VAL A 170 -2.18 9.75 -11.02
CA VAL A 170 -1.37 8.54 -10.95
C VAL A 170 -0.08 8.61 -11.77
N PRO A 171 -0.05 9.19 -12.99
CA PRO A 171 1.16 9.24 -13.83
C PRO A 171 2.39 9.85 -13.14
N GLY A 172 2.22 10.91 -12.34
CA GLY A 172 3.34 11.51 -11.62
C GLY A 172 3.93 10.62 -10.51
N ALA A 173 3.15 9.65 -9.99
CA ALA A 173 3.68 8.64 -9.09
C ALA A 173 4.56 7.62 -9.84
N TRP A 174 4.22 7.30 -11.09
CA TRP A 174 4.99 6.37 -11.92
C TRP A 174 6.38 6.90 -12.31
N ASP A 175 6.63 8.20 -12.21
CA ASP A 175 7.97 8.77 -12.34
C ASP A 175 8.94 8.23 -11.26
N SER A 176 8.40 7.76 -10.16
CA SER A 176 9.17 7.28 -9.01
C SER A 176 9.08 5.77 -8.81
N THR A 177 7.91 5.18 -9.03
CA THR A 177 7.65 3.75 -8.77
C THR A 177 6.41 3.27 -9.52
N THR A 178 6.41 2.00 -9.91
CA THR A 178 5.27 1.33 -10.57
C THR A 178 4.72 0.14 -9.77
N GLY A 179 5.17 -0.03 -8.51
CA GLY A 179 4.67 -1.07 -7.61
C GLY A 179 5.47 -2.38 -7.63
N THR A 180 6.64 -2.42 -8.28
CA THR A 180 7.45 -3.63 -8.37
C THR A 180 7.84 -4.16 -6.99
N GLY A 181 7.55 -5.44 -6.73
CA GLY A 181 7.87 -6.12 -5.47
C GLY A 181 6.75 -6.05 -4.42
N SER A 182 5.72 -5.22 -4.62
CA SER A 182 4.57 -5.16 -3.71
C SER A 182 3.49 -6.18 -4.11
N ILE A 183 2.82 -6.78 -3.12
CA ILE A 183 1.73 -7.75 -3.27
C ILE A 183 0.47 -7.16 -2.65
N VAL A 184 -0.62 -7.10 -3.42
CA VAL A 184 -1.94 -6.66 -2.96
C VAL A 184 -2.87 -7.87 -2.91
N ALA A 185 -3.33 -8.23 -1.71
CA ALA A 185 -4.40 -9.21 -1.57
C ALA A 185 -5.74 -8.57 -1.94
N VAL A 186 -6.43 -9.15 -2.92
CA VAL A 186 -7.80 -8.77 -3.31
C VAL A 186 -8.76 -9.78 -2.71
N ILE A 187 -9.36 -9.42 -1.56
CA ILE A 187 -10.33 -10.26 -0.85
C ILE A 187 -11.71 -9.96 -1.44
N ASP A 188 -12.19 -10.85 -2.35
CA ASP A 188 -13.33 -10.57 -3.22
C ASP A 188 -13.98 -11.87 -3.79
N THR A 189 -14.60 -11.82 -4.98
CA THR A 189 -15.21 -12.97 -5.66
C THR A 189 -14.21 -13.96 -6.26
N GLY A 190 -12.92 -13.69 -6.18
CA GLY A 190 -11.86 -14.44 -6.85
C GLY A 190 -11.36 -13.73 -8.10
N ILE A 191 -10.78 -14.49 -9.03
CA ILE A 191 -10.19 -13.95 -10.25
C ILE A 191 -10.49 -14.84 -11.46
N THR A 192 -10.66 -14.25 -12.64
CA THR A 192 -10.67 -14.99 -13.91
C THR A 192 -9.40 -14.70 -14.70
N SER A 193 -8.98 -15.65 -15.55
CA SER A 193 -7.85 -15.45 -16.45
C SER A 193 -8.10 -14.28 -17.39
N HIS A 194 -7.16 -13.33 -17.44
CA HIS A 194 -7.25 -12.13 -18.27
C HIS A 194 -5.85 -11.71 -18.75
N ALA A 195 -5.71 -11.39 -20.04
CA ALA A 195 -4.41 -11.03 -20.62
C ALA A 195 -3.73 -9.84 -19.92
N ASP A 196 -4.54 -8.90 -19.42
CA ASP A 196 -4.07 -7.74 -18.67
C ASP A 196 -3.66 -8.04 -17.22
N LEU A 197 -4.02 -9.21 -16.68
CA LEU A 197 -3.79 -9.54 -15.27
C LEU A 197 -2.79 -10.67 -15.06
N ASN A 198 -2.78 -11.68 -15.96
CA ASN A 198 -2.09 -12.95 -15.72
C ASN A 198 -0.61 -12.78 -15.33
N ALA A 199 0.09 -11.79 -15.89
CA ALA A 199 1.49 -11.52 -15.57
C ALA A 199 1.71 -11.05 -14.12
N ASN A 200 0.67 -10.49 -13.50
CA ASN A 200 0.72 -9.92 -12.16
C ASN A 200 0.03 -10.78 -11.09
N VAL A 201 -0.61 -11.88 -11.46
CA VAL A 201 -1.30 -12.77 -10.50
C VAL A 201 -0.30 -13.74 -9.87
N VAL A 202 -0.32 -13.81 -8.53
CA VAL A 202 0.39 -14.82 -7.74
C VAL A 202 -0.60 -15.81 -7.13
N ALA A 203 -0.10 -16.88 -6.49
CA ALA A 203 -0.95 -17.87 -5.85
C ALA A 203 -1.85 -17.24 -4.79
N GLY A 204 -3.11 -17.56 -4.83
CA GLY A 204 -4.13 -17.14 -3.88
C GLY A 204 -4.78 -18.32 -3.17
N TYR A 205 -5.99 -18.10 -2.60
CA TYR A 205 -6.71 -19.14 -1.88
C TYR A 205 -8.23 -18.86 -1.91
N ASP A 206 -9.04 -19.91 -1.97
CA ASP A 206 -10.49 -19.85 -1.77
C ASP A 206 -10.85 -20.16 -0.30
N PHE A 207 -11.45 -19.19 0.36
CA PHE A 207 -11.93 -19.31 1.75
C PHE A 207 -13.42 -19.63 1.86
N ILE A 208 -14.16 -19.76 0.76
CA ILE A 208 -15.59 -20.07 0.82
C ILE A 208 -15.79 -21.49 1.35
N SER A 209 -16.24 -21.59 2.59
CA SER A 209 -16.48 -22.89 3.23
C SER A 209 -17.78 -23.57 2.76
N ASN A 210 -18.73 -22.81 2.24
CA ASN A 210 -20.02 -23.30 1.76
C ASN A 210 -19.95 -23.72 0.29
N THR A 211 -19.99 -25.03 0.01
CA THR A 211 -19.87 -25.61 -1.34
C THR A 211 -20.99 -25.20 -2.32
N THR A 212 -22.15 -24.76 -1.82
CA THR A 212 -23.21 -24.22 -2.68
C THR A 212 -22.90 -22.79 -3.12
N SER A 213 -22.20 -22.03 -2.27
CA SER A 213 -21.78 -20.65 -2.57
C SER A 213 -20.53 -20.64 -3.44
N SER A 214 -19.55 -21.53 -3.20
CA SER A 214 -18.30 -21.59 -3.98
C SER A 214 -18.53 -22.03 -5.42
N ARG A 215 -19.40 -23.02 -5.67
CA ARG A 215 -19.74 -23.58 -7.00
C ARG A 215 -18.59 -24.28 -7.74
N ASP A 216 -17.47 -24.51 -7.12
CA ASP A 216 -16.31 -25.22 -7.63
C ASP A 216 -16.34 -26.73 -7.31
N GLY A 217 -17.32 -27.16 -6.50
CA GLY A 217 -17.54 -28.55 -6.12
C GLY A 217 -16.90 -28.96 -4.81
N ASN A 218 -16.14 -28.09 -4.18
CA ASN A 218 -15.51 -28.29 -2.87
C ASN A 218 -15.70 -27.06 -1.98
N GLY A 219 -15.08 -27.04 -0.81
CA GLY A 219 -15.01 -25.89 0.07
C GLY A 219 -13.68 -25.17 -0.10
N ARG A 220 -13.08 -24.74 1.02
CA ARG A 220 -11.80 -24.01 1.02
C ARG A 220 -10.69 -24.80 0.32
N ASP A 221 -10.01 -24.16 -0.64
CA ASP A 221 -8.89 -24.75 -1.35
C ASP A 221 -7.90 -23.73 -1.92
N ALA A 222 -6.87 -24.20 -2.66
CA ALA A 222 -5.83 -23.37 -3.23
C ALA A 222 -6.22 -22.73 -4.60
N ASN A 223 -7.44 -22.88 -5.06
CA ASN A 223 -7.89 -22.35 -6.35
C ASN A 223 -8.82 -21.13 -6.17
N PRO A 224 -8.32 -19.90 -6.24
CA PRO A 224 -9.12 -18.69 -6.07
C PRO A 224 -9.89 -18.27 -7.34
N ALA A 225 -10.16 -19.20 -8.26
CA ALA A 225 -10.89 -18.90 -9.49
C ALA A 225 -12.31 -18.43 -9.18
N ASP A 226 -12.76 -17.38 -9.87
CA ASP A 226 -14.13 -16.90 -9.80
C ASP A 226 -15.03 -17.78 -10.67
N GLU A 227 -15.85 -18.64 -10.07
CA GLU A 227 -16.81 -19.51 -10.74
C GLU A 227 -18.14 -18.82 -11.05
N GLY A 228 -18.24 -17.56 -10.67
CA GLY A 228 -19.43 -16.71 -10.82
C GLY A 228 -20.33 -16.71 -9.59
N ASP A 229 -20.82 -15.51 -9.28
CA ASP A 229 -21.67 -15.22 -8.12
C ASP A 229 -23.15 -15.03 -8.47
N TRP A 230 -23.55 -15.34 -9.69
CA TRP A 230 -24.94 -15.26 -10.19
C TRP A 230 -25.94 -16.02 -9.31
N TYR A 231 -27.21 -15.61 -9.35
CA TYR A 231 -28.33 -16.30 -8.67
C TYR A 231 -29.64 -16.17 -9.45
N LEU A 232 -30.57 -17.07 -9.18
CA LEU A 232 -31.91 -17.07 -9.78
C LEU A 232 -32.87 -16.19 -8.97
N ALA A 233 -33.96 -15.81 -9.61
CA ALA A 233 -35.05 -15.09 -8.95
C ALA A 233 -35.55 -15.82 -7.70
N GLY A 234 -35.70 -15.09 -6.59
CA GLY A 234 -36.09 -15.64 -5.29
C GLY A 234 -34.96 -16.25 -4.47
N GLU A 235 -33.74 -16.34 -5.04
CA GLU A 235 -32.54 -16.71 -4.29
C GLU A 235 -31.91 -15.45 -3.66
N CYS A 236 -31.05 -15.63 -2.65
CA CYS A 236 -30.31 -14.56 -1.97
C CYS A 236 -31.20 -13.45 -1.37
N GLY A 237 -32.50 -13.69 -1.22
CA GLY A 237 -33.45 -12.68 -0.73
C GLY A 237 -33.85 -11.63 -1.77
N ASP A 238 -33.43 -11.79 -3.03
CA ASP A 238 -33.78 -10.91 -4.14
C ASP A 238 -34.87 -11.54 -5.03
N PRO A 239 -35.98 -10.85 -5.33
CA PRO A 239 -37.01 -11.34 -6.23
C PRO A 239 -36.53 -11.46 -7.69
N ASN A 240 -35.42 -10.81 -8.07
CA ASN A 240 -34.88 -10.82 -9.42
C ASN A 240 -33.64 -11.71 -9.51
N PRO A 241 -33.33 -12.29 -10.69
CA PRO A 241 -32.07 -12.99 -10.90
C PRO A 241 -30.93 -11.97 -11.07
N SER A 242 -29.70 -12.39 -10.76
CA SER A 242 -28.49 -11.64 -11.06
C SER A 242 -27.52 -12.45 -11.89
N ASN A 243 -26.87 -11.81 -12.84
CA ASN A 243 -25.72 -12.38 -13.54
C ASN A 243 -24.48 -12.33 -12.64
N SER A 244 -23.43 -13.06 -13.03
CA SER A 244 -22.13 -12.97 -12.37
C SER A 244 -21.54 -11.57 -12.51
N SER A 245 -21.03 -11.07 -11.41
CA SER A 245 -20.49 -9.72 -11.32
C SER A 245 -19.04 -9.59 -11.80
N TRP A 246 -18.26 -10.67 -11.71
CA TRP A 246 -16.81 -10.68 -11.98
C TRP A 246 -16.06 -9.58 -11.21
N HIS A 247 -16.57 -9.28 -10.03
CA HIS A 247 -16.20 -8.11 -9.26
C HIS A 247 -14.73 -8.14 -8.84
N GLY A 248 -14.22 -9.26 -8.34
CA GLY A 248 -12.81 -9.40 -7.96
C GLY A 248 -11.85 -9.22 -9.14
N THR A 249 -12.23 -9.68 -10.35
CA THR A 249 -11.45 -9.45 -11.58
C THR A 249 -11.39 -7.96 -11.93
N HIS A 250 -12.50 -7.22 -11.77
CA HIS A 250 -12.56 -5.78 -12.02
C HIS A 250 -11.71 -5.00 -11.00
N VAL A 251 -11.83 -5.34 -9.74
CA VAL A 251 -11.05 -4.75 -8.63
C VAL A 251 -9.55 -5.00 -8.85
N ALA A 252 -9.16 -6.23 -9.18
CA ALA A 252 -7.77 -6.59 -9.45
C ALA A 252 -7.16 -5.78 -10.61
N GLY A 253 -7.93 -5.55 -11.68
CA GLY A 253 -7.49 -4.74 -12.81
C GLY A 253 -7.24 -3.28 -12.43
N THR A 254 -8.09 -2.71 -11.60
CA THR A 254 -7.89 -1.34 -11.09
C THR A 254 -6.62 -1.23 -10.25
N VAL A 255 -6.29 -2.25 -9.44
CA VAL A 255 -5.03 -2.28 -8.68
C VAL A 255 -3.84 -2.41 -9.61
N ALA A 256 -3.78 -3.44 -10.46
CA ALA A 256 -2.53 -3.85 -11.12
C ALA A 256 -2.72 -4.55 -12.47
N ALA A 257 -3.66 -4.08 -13.34
CA ALA A 257 -3.58 -4.43 -14.75
C ALA A 257 -2.22 -4.00 -15.30
N ALA A 258 -1.57 -4.87 -16.09
CA ALA A 258 -0.21 -4.66 -16.56
C ALA A 258 -0.17 -3.59 -17.66
N ALA A 259 0.85 -2.74 -17.67
CA ALA A 259 1.13 -1.85 -18.80
C ALA A 259 1.74 -2.66 -19.95
N ASN A 260 0.91 -3.18 -20.85
CA ASN A 260 1.30 -4.23 -21.80
C ASN A 260 0.77 -4.04 -23.22
N THR A 261 0.24 -2.85 -23.55
CA THR A 261 -0.41 -2.50 -24.82
C THR A 261 -1.77 -3.19 -25.07
N VAL A 262 -2.38 -3.76 -24.01
CA VAL A 262 -3.68 -4.43 -24.05
C VAL A 262 -4.62 -3.73 -23.07
N GLY A 263 -5.80 -3.35 -23.49
CA GLY A 263 -6.92 -2.87 -22.67
C GLY A 263 -6.62 -1.70 -21.73
N VAL A 264 -6.47 -1.96 -20.44
CA VAL A 264 -6.34 -0.97 -19.35
C VAL A 264 -5.02 -1.11 -18.61
N VAL A 265 -4.68 -0.14 -17.77
CA VAL A 265 -3.54 -0.21 -16.83
C VAL A 265 -4.03 -0.06 -15.38
N GLY A 266 -3.40 -0.71 -14.44
CA GLY A 266 -3.68 -0.55 -13.01
C GLY A 266 -2.91 0.62 -12.40
N VAL A 267 -3.31 1.04 -11.19
CA VAL A 267 -2.61 2.10 -10.44
C VAL A 267 -1.16 1.70 -10.14
N ALA A 268 -0.92 0.44 -9.82
CA ALA A 268 0.40 -0.14 -9.57
C ALA A 268 0.69 -1.27 -10.57
N PRO A 269 1.01 -0.96 -11.84
CA PRO A 269 1.00 -1.93 -12.94
C PRO A 269 2.06 -3.03 -12.84
N ASN A 270 3.04 -2.90 -11.96
CA ASN A 270 4.07 -3.91 -11.68
C ASN A 270 3.91 -4.56 -10.29
N ALA A 271 2.89 -4.19 -9.51
CA ALA A 271 2.54 -4.90 -8.29
C ALA A 271 1.95 -6.28 -8.61
N LYS A 272 1.97 -7.18 -7.63
CA LYS A 272 1.34 -8.49 -7.75
C LYS A 272 -0.03 -8.50 -7.08
N ILE A 273 -0.96 -9.23 -7.67
CA ILE A 273 -2.29 -9.51 -7.15
C ILE A 273 -2.29 -10.89 -6.53
N GLN A 274 -2.63 -10.97 -5.25
CA GLN A 274 -2.98 -12.21 -4.57
C GLN A 274 -4.50 -12.31 -4.51
N PRO A 275 -5.17 -13.10 -5.35
CA PRO A 275 -6.61 -13.27 -5.30
C PRO A 275 -6.99 -14.12 -4.08
N VAL A 276 -7.91 -13.61 -3.26
CA VAL A 276 -8.40 -14.30 -2.07
C VAL A 276 -9.92 -14.33 -2.15
N ARG A 277 -10.45 -15.49 -2.51
CA ARG A 277 -11.86 -15.66 -2.78
C ARG A 277 -12.65 -15.86 -1.49
N VAL A 278 -13.61 -14.99 -1.25
CA VAL A 278 -14.51 -15.05 -0.08
C VAL A 278 -15.97 -14.85 -0.46
N LEU A 279 -16.24 -14.29 -1.65
CA LEU A 279 -17.58 -14.00 -2.14
C LEU A 279 -17.94 -14.98 -3.24
N GLY A 280 -19.07 -15.63 -3.08
CA GLY A 280 -19.67 -16.50 -4.08
C GLY A 280 -21.16 -16.21 -4.21
N LYS A 281 -21.97 -17.21 -4.57
CA LYS A 281 -23.42 -17.06 -4.61
C LYS A 281 -23.94 -16.51 -3.27
N CYS A 282 -24.70 -15.43 -3.32
CA CYS A 282 -25.26 -14.74 -2.16
C CYS A 282 -24.24 -14.07 -1.23
N GLY A 283 -23.03 -13.79 -1.69
CA GLY A 283 -22.02 -13.10 -0.90
C GLY A 283 -21.08 -14.02 -0.14
N GLY A 284 -20.53 -13.57 0.99
CA GLY A 284 -19.56 -14.29 1.81
C GLY A 284 -19.88 -14.29 3.30
N SER A 285 -19.37 -15.30 4.01
CA SER A 285 -19.53 -15.38 5.46
C SER A 285 -18.51 -14.51 6.18
N LEU A 286 -18.91 -13.90 7.29
CA LEU A 286 -18.02 -13.11 8.15
C LEU A 286 -16.80 -13.94 8.61
N ALA A 287 -17.01 -15.22 8.93
CA ALA A 287 -15.93 -16.10 9.40
C ALA A 287 -14.88 -16.34 8.31
N ASP A 288 -15.34 -16.63 7.07
CA ASP A 288 -14.45 -16.87 5.93
C ASP A 288 -13.65 -15.60 5.58
N ILE A 289 -14.31 -14.43 5.63
CA ILE A 289 -13.65 -13.13 5.38
C ILE A 289 -12.62 -12.83 6.47
N ALA A 290 -12.93 -13.07 7.74
CA ALA A 290 -11.99 -12.85 8.84
C ALA A 290 -10.73 -13.73 8.71
N ASP A 291 -10.91 -15.01 8.37
CA ASP A 291 -9.82 -15.94 8.10
C ASP A 291 -8.98 -15.48 6.90
N ALA A 292 -9.62 -15.01 5.83
CA ALA A 292 -8.95 -14.47 4.64
C ALA A 292 -8.07 -13.25 4.96
N ILE A 293 -8.54 -12.32 5.81
CA ILE A 293 -7.76 -11.17 6.27
C ILE A 293 -6.49 -11.64 7.00
N VAL A 294 -6.65 -12.55 7.96
CA VAL A 294 -5.53 -13.07 8.76
C VAL A 294 -4.52 -13.79 7.86
N TRP A 295 -4.98 -14.64 6.95
CA TRP A 295 -4.14 -15.41 6.03
C TRP A 295 -3.39 -14.52 5.05
N SER A 296 -4.07 -13.52 4.47
CA SER A 296 -3.46 -12.57 3.53
C SER A 296 -2.28 -11.85 4.15
N ALA A 297 -2.37 -11.50 5.43
CA ALA A 297 -1.29 -10.87 6.19
C ALA A 297 -0.23 -11.87 6.72
N GLY A 298 -0.21 -13.12 6.27
CA GLY A 298 0.75 -14.14 6.69
C GLY A 298 0.44 -14.78 8.06
N GLY A 299 -0.78 -14.61 8.57
CA GLY A 299 -1.24 -15.30 9.78
C GLY A 299 -1.62 -16.75 9.50
N SER A 300 -1.52 -17.61 10.51
CA SER A 300 -1.96 -19.00 10.43
C SER A 300 -3.47 -19.10 10.59
N VAL A 301 -4.10 -19.85 9.69
CA VAL A 301 -5.55 -20.15 9.72
C VAL A 301 -5.73 -21.67 9.76
N PRO A 302 -6.50 -22.21 10.73
CA PRO A 302 -6.76 -23.65 10.79
C PRO A 302 -7.38 -24.19 9.50
N GLY A 303 -6.82 -25.26 8.96
CA GLY A 303 -7.31 -25.90 7.73
C GLY A 303 -6.87 -25.24 6.42
N ALA A 304 -6.15 -24.11 6.46
CA ALA A 304 -5.52 -23.51 5.29
C ALA A 304 -3.98 -23.64 5.37
N PRO A 305 -3.27 -23.79 4.24
CA PRO A 305 -1.81 -23.75 4.22
C PRO A 305 -1.32 -22.36 4.63
N LEU A 306 -0.08 -22.27 5.12
CA LEU A 306 0.55 -20.97 5.33
C LEU A 306 0.66 -20.21 4.00
N ASN A 307 0.37 -18.92 4.02
CA ASN A 307 0.56 -18.05 2.86
C ASN A 307 2.05 -17.94 2.54
N ALA A 308 2.47 -18.45 1.40
CA ALA A 308 3.87 -18.41 0.97
C ALA A 308 4.31 -17.00 0.50
N THR A 309 3.35 -16.14 0.17
CA THR A 309 3.55 -14.78 -0.33
C THR A 309 2.62 -13.81 0.39
N PRO A 310 2.85 -13.52 1.69
CA PRO A 310 2.02 -12.58 2.44
C PRO A 310 1.91 -11.24 1.71
N ALA A 311 0.72 -10.65 1.75
CA ALA A 311 0.46 -9.38 1.09
C ALA A 311 1.04 -8.21 1.88
N ASP A 312 1.46 -7.17 1.16
CA ASP A 312 1.85 -5.88 1.71
C ASP A 312 0.64 -4.95 1.93
N VAL A 313 -0.45 -5.19 1.21
CA VAL A 313 -1.71 -4.42 1.28
C VAL A 313 -2.88 -5.37 1.14
N ILE A 314 -3.93 -5.17 1.91
CA ILE A 314 -5.22 -5.85 1.75
C ILE A 314 -6.24 -4.88 1.18
N ASN A 315 -6.88 -5.26 0.06
CA ASN A 315 -8.04 -4.58 -0.52
C ASN A 315 -9.31 -5.34 -0.20
N MET A 316 -10.28 -4.67 0.42
CA MET A 316 -11.60 -5.21 0.72
C MET A 316 -12.68 -4.34 0.08
N SER A 317 -12.99 -4.62 -1.17
CA SER A 317 -14.06 -3.96 -1.93
C SER A 317 -15.43 -4.60 -1.61
N LEU A 318 -15.68 -4.86 -0.34
CA LEU A 318 -16.88 -5.55 0.17
C LEU A 318 -17.34 -4.94 1.49
N GLY A 319 -18.57 -5.23 1.85
CA GLY A 319 -19.13 -4.76 3.12
C GLY A 319 -20.60 -5.11 3.29
N GLY A 320 -21.16 -4.64 4.37
CA GLY A 320 -22.57 -4.79 4.68
C GLY A 320 -22.99 -3.90 5.85
N SER A 321 -24.29 -3.73 6.02
CA SER A 321 -24.83 -2.94 7.13
C SER A 321 -24.52 -3.54 8.50
N GLY A 322 -24.30 -2.70 9.48
CA GLY A 322 -24.11 -3.08 10.88
C GLY A 322 -22.84 -2.53 11.50
N THR A 323 -22.64 -2.85 12.77
CA THR A 323 -21.44 -2.48 13.53
C THR A 323 -20.26 -3.39 13.17
N CYS A 324 -19.04 -2.91 13.35
CA CYS A 324 -17.80 -3.66 13.10
C CYS A 324 -17.83 -5.07 13.71
N GLY A 325 -18.12 -5.14 15.00
CA GLY A 325 -18.09 -6.39 15.75
C GLY A 325 -16.65 -6.90 15.99
N THR A 326 -16.51 -7.74 17.01
CA THR A 326 -15.17 -8.22 17.45
C THR A 326 -14.46 -9.08 16.41
N THR A 327 -15.20 -9.84 15.60
CA THR A 327 -14.60 -10.73 14.60
C THR A 327 -13.85 -9.96 13.53
N TYR A 328 -14.49 -8.94 12.91
CA TYR A 328 -13.79 -8.09 11.95
C TYR A 328 -12.66 -7.30 12.60
N GLN A 329 -12.92 -6.69 13.76
CA GLN A 329 -11.91 -5.87 14.43
C GLN A 329 -10.66 -6.68 14.77
N ASN A 330 -10.81 -7.90 15.27
CA ASN A 330 -9.68 -8.76 15.59
C ASN A 330 -8.90 -9.19 14.34
N ALA A 331 -9.58 -9.53 13.25
CA ALA A 331 -8.93 -9.88 12.00
C ALA A 331 -8.14 -8.70 11.40
N ILE A 332 -8.74 -7.50 11.40
CA ILE A 332 -8.08 -6.27 10.94
C ILE A 332 -6.88 -5.94 11.82
N ASN A 333 -7.04 -5.99 13.15
CA ASN A 333 -5.92 -5.76 14.07
C ASN A 333 -4.79 -6.78 13.87
N ALA A 334 -5.12 -8.04 13.57
CA ALA A 334 -4.12 -9.06 13.26
C ALA A 334 -3.33 -8.76 11.98
N ALA A 335 -3.96 -8.20 10.96
CA ALA A 335 -3.28 -7.76 9.72
C ALA A 335 -2.43 -6.51 9.97
N VAL A 336 -3.01 -5.48 10.58
CA VAL A 336 -2.33 -4.21 10.89
C VAL A 336 -1.15 -4.44 11.86
N GLY A 337 -1.31 -5.33 12.85
CA GLY A 337 -0.24 -5.72 13.76
C GLY A 337 0.93 -6.45 13.07
N ARG A 338 0.75 -6.94 11.84
CA ARG A 338 1.80 -7.49 10.98
C ARG A 338 2.36 -6.46 9.99
N GLY A 339 1.93 -5.21 10.09
CA GLY A 339 2.38 -4.15 9.21
C GLY A 339 1.60 -4.03 7.89
N VAL A 340 0.49 -4.76 7.74
CA VAL A 340 -0.31 -4.80 6.51
C VAL A 340 -1.52 -3.84 6.62
N PRO A 341 -1.55 -2.71 5.88
CA PRO A 341 -2.70 -1.84 5.82
C PRO A 341 -3.90 -2.51 5.17
N VAL A 342 -5.09 -2.24 5.71
CA VAL A 342 -6.37 -2.78 5.24
C VAL A 342 -7.20 -1.64 4.65
N VAL A 343 -7.39 -1.64 3.35
CA VAL A 343 -8.14 -0.63 2.59
C VAL A 343 -9.54 -1.16 2.32
N VAL A 344 -10.57 -0.43 2.74
CA VAL A 344 -11.96 -0.89 2.73
C VAL A 344 -12.91 0.08 2.04
N ALA A 345 -13.95 -0.45 1.40
CA ALA A 345 -15.00 0.34 0.77
C ALA A 345 -15.95 0.93 1.83
N ALA A 346 -16.30 2.21 1.69
CA ALA A 346 -17.20 2.90 2.61
C ALA A 346 -18.66 2.38 2.55
N GLY A 347 -19.04 1.73 1.45
CA GLY A 347 -20.40 1.25 1.16
C GLY A 347 -21.16 2.14 0.17
N ASN A 348 -22.30 1.66 -0.34
CA ASN A 348 -22.99 2.23 -1.51
C ASN A 348 -24.46 2.62 -1.23
N GLU A 349 -24.86 2.83 0.00
CA GLU A 349 -26.24 3.04 0.45
C GLU A 349 -26.57 4.52 0.66
N ASN A 350 -25.65 5.45 0.31
CA ASN A 350 -25.79 6.88 0.54
C ASN A 350 -26.16 7.22 2.01
N GLN A 351 -25.45 6.64 2.95
CA GLN A 351 -25.63 6.81 4.38
C GLN A 351 -24.30 7.03 5.11
N PRO A 352 -24.29 7.37 6.40
CA PRO A 352 -23.05 7.41 7.17
C PRO A 352 -22.31 6.09 7.13
N ALA A 353 -21.02 6.10 6.74
CA ALA A 353 -20.16 4.93 6.70
C ALA A 353 -20.00 4.26 8.09
N ALA A 354 -20.27 5.01 9.16
CA ALA A 354 -20.38 4.48 10.52
C ALA A 354 -21.44 3.37 10.69
N ASN A 355 -22.37 3.22 9.74
CA ASN A 355 -23.39 2.17 9.71
C ASN A 355 -22.98 0.95 8.86
N ALA A 356 -21.81 0.99 8.22
CA ALA A 356 -21.32 -0.05 7.31
C ALA A 356 -20.05 -0.72 7.86
N ARG A 357 -20.05 -2.03 7.93
CA ARG A 357 -18.87 -2.84 8.27
C ARG A 357 -18.26 -3.45 7.00
N PRO A 358 -16.90 -3.57 6.89
CA PRO A 358 -15.90 -3.22 7.89
C PRO A 358 -15.48 -1.74 7.88
N ALA A 359 -16.11 -0.86 7.10
CA ALA A 359 -15.79 0.57 6.99
C ALA A 359 -15.77 1.32 8.33
N ASN A 360 -16.56 0.88 9.31
CA ASN A 360 -16.64 1.44 10.65
C ASN A 360 -15.73 0.74 11.68
N CYS A 361 -14.84 -0.15 11.23
CA CYS A 361 -13.81 -0.74 12.09
C CYS A 361 -12.67 0.25 12.32
N GLN A 362 -11.97 0.11 13.43
CA GLN A 362 -10.74 0.85 13.68
C GLN A 362 -9.58 0.26 12.85
N ASN A 363 -8.57 1.09 12.58
CA ASN A 363 -7.36 0.70 11.86
C ASN A 363 -7.60 0.28 10.40
N THR A 364 -8.72 0.70 9.80
CA THR A 364 -8.98 0.57 8.35
C THR A 364 -8.71 1.89 7.65
N ILE A 365 -8.33 1.82 6.38
CA ILE A 365 -8.32 2.98 5.47
C ILE A 365 -9.63 2.93 4.68
N THR A 366 -10.60 3.72 5.11
CA THR A 366 -11.96 3.69 4.55
C THR A 366 -12.11 4.68 3.41
N VAL A 367 -12.53 4.17 2.24
CA VAL A 367 -12.53 4.90 0.97
C VAL A 367 -13.94 5.17 0.46
N ALA A 368 -14.29 6.46 0.31
CA ALA A 368 -15.49 6.92 -0.38
C ALA A 368 -15.26 7.06 -1.89
N ALA A 369 -16.36 7.11 -2.66
CA ALA A 369 -16.31 7.23 -4.12
C ALA A 369 -16.59 8.65 -4.62
N SER A 370 -15.83 9.11 -5.64
CA SER A 370 -16.11 10.31 -6.41
C SER A 370 -16.46 10.01 -7.86
N ASP A 371 -17.12 10.96 -8.52
CA ASP A 371 -17.37 11.00 -9.96
C ASP A 371 -16.33 11.87 -10.70
N SER A 372 -16.34 11.83 -12.03
CA SER A 372 -15.43 12.60 -12.88
C SER A 372 -15.60 14.12 -12.79
N SER A 373 -16.69 14.60 -12.21
CA SER A 373 -16.89 16.03 -11.93
C SER A 373 -16.32 16.45 -10.56
N GLY A 374 -15.72 15.53 -9.81
CA GLY A 374 -15.12 15.78 -8.50
C GLY A 374 -16.12 15.87 -7.36
N ARG A 375 -17.34 15.34 -7.54
CA ARG A 375 -18.36 15.23 -6.50
C ARG A 375 -18.26 13.87 -5.82
N ARG A 376 -18.69 13.78 -4.56
CA ARG A 376 -19.03 12.49 -3.96
C ARG A 376 -20.08 11.79 -4.86
N SER A 377 -19.83 10.56 -5.24
CA SER A 377 -20.81 9.76 -5.98
C SER A 377 -22.11 9.63 -5.18
N SER A 378 -23.27 9.74 -5.84
CA SER A 378 -24.57 9.81 -5.17
C SER A 378 -24.88 8.59 -4.29
N PHE A 379 -24.33 7.44 -4.64
CA PHE A 379 -24.47 6.20 -3.87
C PHE A 379 -23.48 6.08 -2.71
N SER A 380 -22.33 6.78 -2.76
CA SER A 380 -21.24 6.59 -1.80
C SER A 380 -21.67 6.92 -0.38
N ASN A 381 -21.35 6.04 0.56
CA ASN A 381 -21.40 6.36 1.97
C ASN A 381 -20.40 7.47 2.31
N TYR A 382 -20.61 8.16 3.44
CA TYR A 382 -19.93 9.40 3.82
C TYR A 382 -19.76 9.50 5.34
N GLY A 383 -19.16 10.58 5.81
CA GLY A 383 -19.07 10.92 7.25
C GLY A 383 -17.69 10.65 7.86
N SER A 384 -17.64 10.71 9.19
CA SER A 384 -16.39 10.70 9.96
C SER A 384 -15.60 9.38 9.92
N ALA A 385 -16.23 8.29 9.48
CA ALA A 385 -15.53 7.01 9.28
C ALA A 385 -14.78 6.92 7.93
N VAL A 386 -14.93 7.92 7.05
CA VAL A 386 -14.21 7.98 5.77
C VAL A 386 -12.85 8.64 5.97
N ASP A 387 -11.79 8.03 5.50
CA ASP A 387 -10.43 8.58 5.55
C ASP A 387 -10.09 9.41 4.33
N VAL A 388 -10.35 8.87 3.13
CA VAL A 388 -10.11 9.54 1.84
C VAL A 388 -11.20 9.19 0.83
N THR A 389 -11.27 9.98 -0.23
CA THR A 389 -12.12 9.71 -1.39
C THR A 389 -11.26 9.37 -2.60
N ALA A 390 -11.74 8.48 -3.47
CA ALA A 390 -11.08 8.13 -4.72
C ALA A 390 -12.10 7.93 -5.86
N PRO A 391 -11.68 7.90 -7.15
CA PRO A 391 -12.56 7.65 -8.27
C PRO A 391 -13.34 6.35 -8.15
N GLY A 392 -14.68 6.42 -8.22
CA GLY A 392 -15.54 5.25 -8.04
C GLY A 392 -16.75 5.21 -8.97
N SER A 393 -16.94 6.20 -9.85
CA SER A 393 -18.01 6.21 -10.86
C SER A 393 -17.45 6.04 -12.26
N SER A 394 -18.07 5.16 -13.07
CA SER A 394 -17.68 4.87 -14.46
C SER A 394 -16.20 4.45 -14.56
N ILE A 395 -15.79 3.55 -13.72
CA ILE A 395 -14.42 3.02 -13.68
C ILE A 395 -14.32 1.82 -14.60
N ILE A 396 -13.56 1.96 -15.69
CA ILE A 396 -13.29 0.88 -16.64
C ILE A 396 -12.15 0.00 -16.10
N SER A 397 -12.39 -1.32 -16.10
CA SER A 397 -11.38 -2.31 -15.71
C SER A 397 -11.69 -3.68 -16.33
N THR A 398 -10.86 -4.66 -16.05
CA THR A 398 -10.93 -6.04 -16.53
C THR A 398 -12.14 -6.78 -15.97
N VAL A 399 -12.82 -7.56 -16.79
CA VAL A 399 -13.92 -8.45 -16.36
C VAL A 399 -13.92 -9.74 -17.18
N ASN A 400 -14.74 -10.70 -16.78
CA ASN A 400 -15.13 -11.83 -17.62
C ASN A 400 -16.43 -11.49 -18.38
N THR A 401 -16.61 -12.02 -19.57
CA THR A 401 -17.80 -11.76 -20.42
C THR A 401 -18.94 -12.76 -20.23
N GLY A 402 -18.73 -13.80 -19.42
CA GLY A 402 -19.75 -14.78 -19.10
C GLY A 402 -20.89 -14.17 -18.29
N THR A 403 -22.12 -14.58 -18.53
CA THR A 403 -23.28 -14.11 -17.76
C THR A 403 -23.46 -14.87 -16.45
N THR A 404 -23.04 -16.13 -16.41
CA THR A 404 -23.15 -17.00 -15.23
C THR A 404 -21.80 -17.65 -14.89
N ARG A 405 -21.22 -18.39 -15.83
CA ARG A 405 -19.92 -19.06 -15.70
C ARG A 405 -18.85 -18.31 -16.50
N PRO A 406 -17.57 -18.50 -16.17
CA PRO A 406 -16.48 -17.90 -16.94
C PRO A 406 -16.57 -18.23 -18.43
N SER A 407 -16.34 -17.23 -19.28
CA SER A 407 -16.33 -17.35 -20.74
C SER A 407 -15.06 -16.71 -21.31
N GLY A 408 -15.10 -15.43 -21.70
CA GLY A 408 -13.98 -14.69 -22.28
C GLY A 408 -13.52 -13.52 -21.42
N ALA A 409 -12.33 -13.02 -21.71
CA ALA A 409 -11.85 -11.76 -21.13
C ALA A 409 -12.53 -10.56 -21.78
N GLY A 410 -12.76 -9.50 -21.01
CA GLY A 410 -13.38 -8.26 -21.48
C GLY A 410 -13.14 -7.09 -20.51
N TYR A 411 -13.76 -5.96 -20.83
CA TYR A 411 -13.68 -4.74 -20.02
C TYR A 411 -15.07 -4.19 -19.79
N ALA A 412 -15.31 -3.65 -18.60
CA ALA A 412 -16.58 -3.00 -18.27
C ALA A 412 -16.35 -1.80 -17.35
N SER A 413 -17.29 -0.85 -17.39
CA SER A 413 -17.30 0.30 -16.48
C SER A 413 -18.25 0.04 -15.34
N TYR A 414 -17.76 0.04 -14.09
CA TYR A 414 -18.53 -0.16 -12.88
C TYR A 414 -18.60 1.11 -12.01
N ASN A 415 -19.59 1.12 -11.12
CA ASN A 415 -19.79 2.17 -10.13
C ASN A 415 -19.79 1.54 -8.74
N GLY A 416 -19.10 2.15 -7.79
CA GLY A 416 -19.08 1.69 -6.41
C GLY A 416 -17.89 2.25 -5.63
N THR A 417 -18.03 2.32 -4.32
CA THR A 417 -16.89 2.46 -3.42
C THR A 417 -15.93 1.29 -3.58
N SER A 418 -16.42 0.15 -4.05
CA SER A 418 -15.64 -1.01 -4.49
C SER A 418 -14.64 -0.71 -5.61
N MET A 419 -14.89 0.29 -6.46
CA MET A 419 -13.97 0.73 -7.51
C MET A 419 -13.03 1.82 -7.02
N ALA A 420 -13.44 2.59 -6.00
CA ALA A 420 -12.59 3.59 -5.35
C ALA A 420 -11.50 2.94 -4.47
N THR A 421 -11.85 1.89 -3.73
CA THR A 421 -10.95 1.17 -2.82
C THR A 421 -9.68 0.65 -3.51
N PRO A 422 -9.73 -0.05 -4.65
CA PRO A 422 -8.53 -0.54 -5.34
C PRO A 422 -7.64 0.57 -5.90
N HIS A 423 -8.16 1.76 -6.17
CA HIS A 423 -7.34 2.93 -6.48
C HIS A 423 -6.42 3.29 -5.30
N VAL A 424 -6.96 3.29 -4.08
CA VAL A 424 -6.17 3.57 -2.86
C VAL A 424 -5.28 2.40 -2.48
N ALA A 425 -5.72 1.15 -2.68
CA ALA A 425 -4.87 -0.02 -2.44
C ALA A 425 -3.67 -0.06 -3.39
N GLY A 426 -3.86 0.25 -4.68
CA GLY A 426 -2.78 0.40 -5.66
C GLY A 426 -1.83 1.55 -5.30
N LEU A 427 -2.36 2.70 -4.87
CA LEU A 427 -1.54 3.81 -4.37
C LEU A 427 -0.74 3.40 -3.13
N THR A 428 -1.35 2.67 -2.21
CA THR A 428 -0.64 2.14 -1.03
C THR A 428 0.49 1.21 -1.44
N ALA A 429 0.30 0.35 -2.44
CA ALA A 429 1.36 -0.50 -3.00
C ALA A 429 2.51 0.33 -3.60
N LEU A 430 2.21 1.43 -4.32
CA LEU A 430 3.23 2.36 -4.80
C LEU A 430 4.03 2.99 -3.66
N MET A 431 3.35 3.43 -2.59
CA MET A 431 3.99 4.02 -1.41
C MET A 431 4.93 3.02 -0.72
N LEU A 432 4.48 1.78 -0.51
CA LEU A 432 5.27 0.72 0.13
C LEU A 432 6.44 0.27 -0.75
N THR A 433 6.30 0.25 -2.08
CA THR A 433 7.42 0.01 -3.01
C THR A 433 8.45 1.13 -2.91
N LYS A 434 8.02 2.38 -2.82
CA LYS A 434 8.91 3.55 -2.72
C LYS A 434 9.65 3.60 -1.38
N GLN A 435 8.96 3.28 -0.30
CA GLN A 435 9.51 3.22 1.05
C GLN A 435 9.02 1.97 1.79
N PRO A 436 9.73 0.86 1.67
CA PRO A 436 9.45 -0.34 2.44
C PRO A 436 9.53 -0.08 3.95
N GLY A 437 8.62 -0.70 4.71
CA GLY A 437 8.60 -0.56 6.16
C GLY A 437 7.75 0.60 6.68
N LEU A 438 7.00 1.33 5.82
CA LEU A 438 5.93 2.21 6.31
C LEU A 438 4.92 1.39 7.11
N THR A 439 4.59 1.88 8.28
CA THR A 439 3.51 1.28 9.09
C THR A 439 2.14 1.63 8.50
N PRO A 440 1.09 0.82 8.75
CA PRO A 440 -0.28 1.15 8.31
C PRO A 440 -0.74 2.55 8.74
N ALA A 441 -0.41 2.98 9.95
CA ALA A 441 -0.71 4.33 10.44
C ALA A 441 0.03 5.44 9.66
N GLN A 442 1.29 5.19 9.25
CA GLN A 442 2.03 6.14 8.40
C GLN A 442 1.45 6.20 7.00
N VAL A 443 1.03 5.07 6.43
CA VAL A 443 0.32 5.01 5.15
C VAL A 443 -0.96 5.83 5.23
N GLU A 444 -1.83 5.57 6.21
CA GLU A 444 -3.07 6.31 6.42
C GLU A 444 -2.82 7.81 6.59
N SER A 445 -1.89 8.18 7.48
CA SER A 445 -1.53 9.59 7.73
C SER A 445 -1.03 10.29 6.47
N THR A 446 -0.21 9.62 5.65
CA THR A 446 0.29 10.18 4.39
C THR A 446 -0.83 10.36 3.38
N LEU A 447 -1.69 9.35 3.19
CA LEU A 447 -2.87 9.45 2.32
C LEU A 447 -3.75 10.64 2.70
N LYS A 448 -4.00 10.84 3.99
CA LYS A 448 -4.83 11.94 4.50
C LYS A 448 -4.15 13.31 4.35
N SER A 449 -2.87 13.42 4.68
CA SER A 449 -2.14 14.70 4.64
C SER A 449 -1.83 15.18 3.22
N THR A 450 -1.77 14.27 2.25
CA THR A 450 -1.51 14.59 0.83
C THR A 450 -2.77 14.63 -0.02
N ALA A 451 -3.93 14.29 0.54
CA ALA A 451 -5.21 14.37 -0.15
C ALA A 451 -5.50 15.83 -0.57
N ARG A 452 -6.05 15.99 -1.76
CA ARG A 452 -6.51 17.29 -2.25
C ARG A 452 -7.92 17.57 -1.75
N ALA A 453 -8.23 18.84 -1.51
CA ALA A 453 -9.61 19.22 -1.24
C ALA A 453 -10.54 18.69 -2.34
N MET A 454 -11.72 18.21 -1.95
CA MET A 454 -12.74 17.81 -2.93
C MET A 454 -13.07 18.99 -3.86
N PRO A 455 -13.02 18.81 -5.20
CA PRO A 455 -13.34 19.86 -6.16
C PRO A 455 -14.73 20.48 -5.97
N VAL A 456 -15.67 19.67 -5.52
CA VAL A 456 -17.00 20.11 -5.08
C VAL A 456 -17.16 19.79 -3.60
N THR A 457 -17.55 20.80 -2.81
CA THR A 457 -17.72 20.67 -1.36
C THR A 457 -18.60 19.48 -1.00
N CYS A 458 -18.09 18.65 -0.09
CA CYS A 458 -18.78 17.50 0.48
C CYS A 458 -19.14 17.83 1.92
N SER A 459 -20.34 18.34 2.14
CA SER A 459 -20.82 18.77 3.47
C SER A 459 -21.06 17.62 4.43
N GLU A 460 -21.32 16.42 3.88
CA GLU A 460 -21.61 15.22 4.66
C GLU A 460 -20.34 14.55 5.22
N GLY A 461 -19.16 14.89 4.68
CA GLY A 461 -17.87 14.32 5.07
C GLY A 461 -17.34 13.28 4.08
N CYS A 462 -16.26 13.63 3.40
CA CYS A 462 -15.56 12.80 2.40
C CYS A 462 -14.11 12.50 2.81
N GLY A 463 -13.87 12.36 4.12
CA GLY A 463 -12.53 12.18 4.67
C GLY A 463 -11.65 13.43 4.45
N ALA A 464 -10.35 13.23 4.33
CA ALA A 464 -9.38 14.30 4.08
C ALA A 464 -9.49 14.92 2.67
N GLY A 465 -10.20 14.27 1.74
CA GLY A 465 -10.40 14.71 0.38
C GLY A 465 -10.06 13.66 -0.67
N LEU A 466 -9.81 14.11 -1.90
CA LEU A 466 -9.48 13.24 -3.02
C LEU A 466 -8.01 12.81 -2.95
N ALA A 467 -7.77 11.51 -2.92
CA ALA A 467 -6.43 10.94 -2.90
C ALA A 467 -5.56 11.43 -4.07
N ASP A 468 -4.30 11.76 -3.80
CA ASP A 468 -3.34 12.25 -4.79
C ASP A 468 -2.11 11.35 -4.83
N ALA A 469 -1.99 10.57 -5.89
CA ALA A 469 -0.93 9.56 -5.98
C ALA A 469 0.46 10.19 -6.13
N THR A 470 0.59 11.26 -6.92
CA THR A 470 1.85 11.98 -7.08
C THR A 470 2.34 12.54 -5.75
N ALA A 471 1.45 13.23 -5.01
CA ALA A 471 1.80 13.84 -3.73
C ALA A 471 2.11 12.78 -2.66
N ALA A 472 1.32 11.71 -2.59
CA ALA A 472 1.53 10.66 -1.59
C ALA A 472 2.85 9.90 -1.79
N VAL A 473 3.18 9.53 -3.05
CA VAL A 473 4.44 8.86 -3.38
C VAL A 473 5.64 9.80 -3.20
N ALA A 474 5.50 11.08 -3.49
CA ALA A 474 6.56 12.07 -3.25
C ALA A 474 6.81 12.24 -1.74
N ALA A 475 5.76 12.27 -0.92
CA ALA A 475 5.87 12.45 0.52
C ALA A 475 6.59 11.29 1.23
N VAL A 476 6.50 10.06 0.73
CA VAL A 476 7.18 8.89 1.33
C VAL A 476 8.61 8.67 0.83
N GLY A 477 9.14 9.49 -0.04
CA GLY A 477 10.51 9.31 -0.59
C GLY A 477 11.48 10.44 -0.25
N GLY A 478 11.01 11.48 0.42
CA GLY A 478 11.80 12.65 0.73
C GLY A 478 12.47 12.56 2.10
N THR A 479 13.80 12.56 2.11
CA THR A 479 14.48 13.31 3.17
C THR A 479 13.95 14.73 3.07
N ALA A 480 13.35 15.26 4.12
CA ALA A 480 12.99 16.66 4.18
C ALA A 480 14.18 17.49 3.69
N PRO A 481 13.98 18.54 2.84
CA PRO A 481 15.07 19.37 2.40
C PRO A 481 15.71 20.00 3.65
N THR A 482 16.90 19.59 3.98
CA THR A 482 17.73 20.33 4.91
C THR A 482 18.17 21.59 4.18
N ASP A 483 17.52 22.70 4.45
CA ASP A 483 18.04 24.04 4.11
C ASP A 483 19.34 24.24 4.91
N PRO A 484 20.52 24.36 4.26
CA PRO A 484 21.79 24.47 4.97
C PRO A 484 22.04 25.86 5.58
N THR A 485 21.08 26.79 5.58
CA THR A 485 21.27 28.17 5.97
C THR A 485 20.33 28.69 7.07
N ALA A 486 19.41 27.86 7.61
CA ALA A 486 18.61 28.28 8.76
C ALA A 486 19.37 28.02 10.08
N PRO A 487 19.37 28.97 11.06
CA PRO A 487 19.88 28.71 12.39
C PRO A 487 19.12 27.52 13.00
N VAL A 488 19.84 26.52 13.51
CA VAL A 488 19.26 25.37 14.18
C VAL A 488 18.58 25.83 15.46
N GLU A 489 17.27 26.08 15.38
CA GLU A 489 16.43 26.13 16.58
C GLU A 489 16.35 24.69 17.13
N PRO A 490 16.53 24.46 18.44
CA PRO A 490 16.48 23.11 18.98
C PRO A 490 15.12 22.48 18.63
N ALA A 491 15.17 21.32 17.98
CA ALA A 491 13.99 20.58 17.57
C ALA A 491 13.02 20.45 18.75
N PRO A 492 11.70 20.73 18.57
CA PRO A 492 10.72 20.48 19.61
C PRO A 492 10.79 19.00 20.02
N ALA A 493 10.77 18.76 21.33
CA ALA A 493 10.82 17.40 21.89
C ALA A 493 9.74 16.54 21.23
N PRO A 494 10.06 15.29 20.81
CA PRO A 494 9.11 14.43 20.14
C PRO A 494 7.88 14.22 21.02
N SER A 495 6.71 14.69 20.57
CA SER A 495 5.43 14.46 21.23
C SER A 495 4.96 13.06 20.86
N GLY A 496 5.31 12.05 21.67
CA GLY A 496 4.89 10.68 21.43
C GLY A 496 5.60 9.68 22.35
N ASN A 497 5.13 8.45 22.30
CA ASN A 497 5.76 7.34 23.00
C ASN A 497 7.06 6.93 22.28
N LEU A 498 8.19 6.97 22.98
CA LEU A 498 9.50 6.61 22.43
C LEU A 498 9.72 5.09 22.29
N LEU A 499 8.81 4.25 22.82
CA LEU A 499 8.88 2.79 22.73
C LEU A 499 8.20 2.28 21.48
N VAL A 500 8.81 1.28 20.87
CA VAL A 500 8.23 0.50 19.76
C VAL A 500 7.37 -0.61 20.34
N ASN A 501 6.17 -0.82 19.82
CA ASN A 501 5.23 -1.87 20.24
C ASN A 501 5.01 -1.91 21.77
N PRO A 502 4.55 -0.79 22.36
CA PRO A 502 4.49 -0.64 23.81
C PRO A 502 3.38 -1.47 24.50
N GLY A 503 2.36 -1.89 23.77
CA GLY A 503 1.28 -2.78 24.21
C GLY A 503 1.46 -4.23 23.76
N PHE A 504 2.63 -4.60 23.19
CA PHE A 504 2.95 -5.95 22.72
C PHE A 504 2.03 -6.48 21.60
N GLU A 505 1.20 -5.66 20.97
CA GLU A 505 0.21 -6.06 19.99
C GLU A 505 0.83 -6.64 18.69
N SER A 506 2.09 -6.34 18.43
CA SER A 506 2.88 -6.93 17.34
C SER A 506 3.83 -8.05 17.85
N GLY A 507 3.40 -8.80 18.84
CA GLY A 507 4.20 -9.87 19.44
C GLY A 507 5.46 -9.33 20.14
N ALA A 508 6.62 -9.95 19.88
CA ALA A 508 7.89 -9.51 20.45
C ALA A 508 8.60 -8.41 19.64
N THR A 509 7.97 -7.85 18.60
CA THR A 509 8.59 -6.83 17.74
C THR A 509 9.06 -5.63 18.57
N GLY A 510 10.32 -5.24 18.39
CA GLY A 510 10.96 -4.15 19.14
C GLY A 510 11.45 -4.57 20.54
N TRP A 511 11.08 -5.73 21.03
CA TRP A 511 11.49 -6.26 22.34
C TRP A 511 12.45 -7.45 22.19
N SER A 512 13.46 -7.50 23.03
CA SER A 512 14.44 -8.58 23.10
C SER A 512 14.43 -9.22 24.50
N GLY A 513 14.82 -10.50 24.59
CA GLY A 513 14.91 -11.22 25.86
C GLY A 513 14.17 -12.55 25.84
N THR A 514 13.93 -13.13 27.01
CA THR A 514 13.29 -14.43 27.21
C THR A 514 11.83 -14.32 27.66
N GLY A 515 11.34 -13.12 27.95
CA GLY A 515 9.92 -12.83 28.16
C GLY A 515 9.12 -13.11 26.91
N ARG A 516 7.85 -13.40 27.05
CA ARG A 516 6.96 -13.77 25.95
C ARG A 516 5.83 -12.76 25.82
N SER A 517 5.47 -12.43 24.59
CA SER A 517 4.17 -11.85 24.30
C SER A 517 3.17 -12.99 24.19
N ARG A 518 2.05 -12.93 24.93
CA ARG A 518 1.07 -14.00 24.94
C ARG A 518 -0.36 -13.49 24.95
N TYR A 519 -1.22 -14.23 24.25
CA TYR A 519 -2.63 -14.34 24.53
C TYR A 519 -2.81 -15.47 25.56
N GLU A 520 -3.17 -15.15 26.78
CA GLU A 520 -3.41 -16.13 27.84
C GLU A 520 -4.80 -15.94 28.49
N SER A 521 -5.14 -16.84 29.40
CA SER A 521 -6.36 -16.83 30.22
C SER A 521 -6.57 -15.56 31.06
N VAL A 522 -5.61 -14.66 31.07
CA VAL A 522 -5.64 -13.33 31.67
C VAL A 522 -5.88 -12.30 30.58
N SER A 523 -6.97 -11.55 30.68
CA SER A 523 -7.21 -10.45 29.74
C SER A 523 -6.10 -9.40 29.83
N PRO A 524 -5.54 -8.92 28.71
CA PRO A 524 -4.61 -7.79 28.66
C PRO A 524 -5.26 -6.54 29.28
N HIS A 525 -4.49 -5.51 29.60
CA HIS A 525 -5.03 -4.25 30.05
C HIS A 525 -5.72 -3.53 28.88
N SER A 526 -5.09 -3.53 27.72
CA SER A 526 -5.70 -3.12 26.45
C SER A 526 -5.31 -4.09 25.32
N GLY A 527 -5.97 -3.99 24.16
CA GLY A 527 -5.64 -4.81 22.99
C GLY A 527 -5.87 -6.30 23.17
N ILE A 528 -4.98 -7.13 22.60
CA ILE A 528 -5.08 -8.60 22.55
C ILE A 528 -3.91 -9.28 23.27
N TYR A 529 -2.76 -8.64 23.28
CA TYR A 529 -1.51 -9.20 23.80
C TYR A 529 -0.98 -8.38 24.95
N HIS A 530 -0.18 -9.01 25.78
CA HIS A 530 0.62 -8.35 26.81
C HIS A 530 1.95 -9.08 26.98
N GLY A 531 2.94 -8.41 27.51
CA GLY A 531 4.23 -9.01 27.83
C GLY A 531 4.17 -9.83 29.11
N VAL A 532 4.68 -11.07 29.11
CA VAL A 532 4.72 -11.93 30.30
C VAL A 532 6.15 -12.35 30.61
N LEU A 533 6.54 -12.21 31.86
CA LEU A 533 7.80 -12.74 32.40
C LEU A 533 7.50 -13.81 33.46
N ASN A 534 8.31 -14.87 33.46
CA ASN A 534 8.23 -15.97 34.41
C ASN A 534 6.99 -16.88 34.22
N ASN A 535 6.25 -17.26 35.26
CA ASN A 535 5.09 -18.17 35.18
C ASN A 535 5.49 -19.63 34.90
N LEU A 536 6.57 -20.11 35.47
CA LEU A 536 7.13 -21.45 35.21
C LEU A 536 7.06 -22.39 36.41
N GLY A 537 7.01 -21.87 37.64
CA GLY A 537 6.99 -22.65 38.88
C GLY A 537 8.32 -23.33 39.19
N TYR A 538 9.41 -22.82 38.64
CA TYR A 538 10.78 -23.21 38.97
C TYR A 538 11.74 -22.04 38.81
N ALA A 539 12.89 -22.11 39.48
CA ALA A 539 13.85 -21.01 39.46
C ALA A 539 14.27 -20.62 38.04
N ASN A 540 13.92 -19.39 37.65
CA ASN A 540 14.29 -18.84 36.35
C ASN A 540 14.44 -17.31 36.38
N THR A 541 15.06 -16.78 35.33
CA THR A 541 15.14 -15.34 35.09
C THR A 541 14.66 -15.06 33.67
N ALA A 542 13.63 -14.24 33.56
CA ALA A 542 13.11 -13.77 32.30
C ALA A 542 13.38 -12.27 32.11
N THR A 543 13.56 -11.83 30.86
CA THR A 543 13.79 -10.41 30.54
C THR A 543 12.96 -9.98 29.34
N LEU A 544 12.51 -8.73 29.37
CA LEU A 544 12.03 -7.99 28.20
C LEU A 544 12.80 -6.67 28.15
N SER A 545 13.41 -6.36 27.01
CA SER A 545 14.32 -5.21 26.89
C SER A 545 14.13 -4.49 25.57
N GLN A 546 14.24 -3.16 25.60
CA GLN A 546 14.25 -2.32 24.40
C GLN A 546 15.30 -1.23 24.54
N THR A 547 16.11 -1.00 23.48
CA THR A 547 17.08 0.09 23.45
C THR A 547 16.40 1.34 22.88
N VAL A 548 16.53 2.46 23.59
CA VAL A 548 15.87 3.73 23.26
C VAL A 548 16.80 4.91 23.49
N ALA A 549 16.72 5.90 22.61
CA ALA A 549 17.38 7.20 22.79
C ALA A 549 16.47 8.11 23.62
N VAL A 550 16.95 8.56 24.78
CA VAL A 550 16.24 9.53 25.62
C VAL A 550 16.65 10.92 25.17
N PRO A 551 15.71 11.78 24.71
CA PRO A 551 16.03 13.10 24.21
C PRO A 551 16.75 13.97 25.22
N ALA A 552 17.70 14.79 24.75
CA ALA A 552 18.43 15.73 25.61
C ALA A 552 17.53 16.90 26.03
N GLY A 553 17.71 17.40 27.23
CA GLY A 553 16.99 18.59 27.72
C GLY A 553 15.51 18.37 28.04
N THR A 554 15.04 17.12 28.12
CA THR A 554 13.65 16.80 28.40
C THR A 554 13.47 16.17 29.79
N THR A 555 12.29 16.37 30.38
CA THR A 555 11.78 15.53 31.47
C THR A 555 11.16 14.30 30.85
N THR A 556 11.71 13.12 31.16
CA THR A 556 11.25 11.87 30.55
C THR A 556 10.70 10.93 31.61
N THR A 557 9.49 10.43 31.37
CA THR A 557 8.82 9.50 32.29
C THR A 557 8.48 8.20 31.57
N LEU A 558 8.68 7.06 32.25
CA LEU A 558 8.19 5.76 31.86
C LEU A 558 6.92 5.46 32.67
N SER A 559 5.79 5.29 31.99
CA SER A 559 4.58 4.68 32.57
C SER A 559 4.36 3.29 31.99
N TYR A 560 3.76 2.40 32.78
CA TYR A 560 3.44 1.03 32.37
C TYR A 560 2.37 0.46 33.29
N TRP A 561 1.55 -0.45 32.75
CA TRP A 561 0.64 -1.25 33.54
C TRP A 561 1.30 -2.57 33.89
N VAL A 562 1.16 -3.00 35.14
CA VAL A 562 1.66 -4.28 35.63
C VAL A 562 0.55 -5.00 36.36
N ARG A 563 0.47 -6.32 36.14
CA ARG A 563 -0.38 -7.24 36.87
C ARG A 563 0.48 -8.38 37.41
N VAL A 564 0.26 -8.77 38.64
CA VAL A 564 0.98 -9.87 39.30
C VAL A 564 -0.03 -10.95 39.64
N ASP A 565 0.14 -12.12 39.05
CA ASP A 565 -0.59 -13.33 39.39
C ASP A 565 0.43 -14.35 39.97
N SER A 566 0.10 -14.98 41.10
CA SER A 566 1.06 -15.85 41.78
C SER A 566 0.35 -16.95 42.59
N ALA A 567 0.89 -18.14 42.54
CA ALA A 567 0.53 -19.25 43.41
C ALA A 567 1.21 -19.19 44.79
N GLU A 568 2.16 -18.27 45.00
CA GLU A 568 2.78 -18.06 46.31
C GLU A 568 1.74 -17.78 47.39
N THR A 569 1.88 -18.39 48.56
CA THR A 569 0.94 -18.21 49.67
C THR A 569 1.27 -17.01 50.56
N SER A 570 2.54 -16.59 50.59
CA SER A 570 2.97 -15.45 51.40
C SER A 570 2.37 -14.12 50.91
N SER A 571 1.88 -13.33 51.83
CA SER A 571 1.43 -11.95 51.64
C SER A 571 2.45 -10.91 52.10
N SER A 572 3.58 -11.32 52.63
CA SER A 572 4.60 -10.42 53.21
C SER A 572 6.03 -10.70 52.74
N THR A 573 6.32 -11.91 52.26
CA THR A 573 7.66 -12.28 51.79
C THR A 573 7.75 -12.22 50.27
N ALA A 574 8.67 -11.41 49.75
CA ALA A 574 8.92 -11.24 48.31
C ALA A 574 9.90 -12.31 47.81
N TYR A 575 9.38 -13.47 47.45
CA TYR A 575 10.14 -14.57 46.86
C TYR A 575 10.50 -14.26 45.39
N ASP A 576 9.51 -13.91 44.62
CA ASP A 576 9.65 -13.57 43.18
C ASP A 576 9.61 -12.07 42.98
N LYS A 577 10.42 -11.57 42.06
CA LYS A 577 10.59 -10.13 41.85
C LYS A 577 10.65 -9.75 40.36
N LEU A 578 9.98 -8.67 40.00
CA LEU A 578 10.15 -7.97 38.74
C LEU A 578 10.88 -6.65 38.98
N SER A 579 12.05 -6.48 38.40
CA SER A 579 12.82 -5.25 38.47
C SER A 579 12.67 -4.47 37.17
N VAL A 580 12.22 -3.22 37.24
CA VAL A 580 12.22 -2.25 36.12
C VAL A 580 13.56 -1.53 36.17
N GLN A 581 14.34 -1.67 35.10
CA GLN A 581 15.74 -1.26 35.08
C GLN A 581 16.06 -0.43 33.82
N VAL A 582 17.03 0.46 33.96
CA VAL A 582 17.72 1.09 32.85
C VAL A 582 19.17 0.65 32.85
N ARG A 583 19.64 0.11 31.74
CA ARG A 583 21.03 -0.26 31.51
C ARG A 583 21.69 0.79 30.62
N ASP A 584 22.66 1.47 31.18
CA ASP A 584 23.50 2.44 30.49
C ASP A 584 24.88 1.81 30.27
N GLY A 585 25.29 1.62 29.03
CA GLY A 585 26.54 0.93 28.70
C GLY A 585 27.79 1.53 29.35
N ALA A 586 27.76 2.84 29.65
CA ALA A 586 28.89 3.52 30.29
C ALA A 586 28.83 3.51 31.83
N TYR A 587 27.64 3.40 32.43
CA TYR A 587 27.42 3.64 33.86
C TYR A 587 26.72 2.50 34.60
N GLY A 588 26.42 1.39 33.91
CA GLY A 588 25.88 0.16 34.53
C GLY A 588 24.36 0.08 34.55
N THR A 589 23.80 -0.66 35.51
CA THR A 589 22.36 -0.95 35.62
C THR A 589 21.75 -0.20 36.79
N TYR A 590 20.66 0.51 36.55
CA TYR A 590 19.89 1.23 37.55
C TYR A 590 18.51 0.62 37.69
N THR A 591 18.15 0.17 38.91
CA THR A 591 16.78 -0.28 39.19
C THR A 591 15.91 0.91 39.58
N LEU A 592 14.84 1.12 38.80
CA LEU A 592 13.90 2.22 39.01
C LEU A 592 12.75 1.83 39.93
N LYS A 593 12.27 0.60 39.81
CA LYS A 593 11.15 0.04 40.58
C LYS A 593 11.30 -1.47 40.72
N THR A 594 10.76 -2.02 41.81
CA THR A 594 10.64 -3.47 41.99
C THR A 594 9.22 -3.81 42.40
N HIS A 595 8.65 -4.83 41.76
CA HIS A 595 7.40 -5.48 42.08
C HIS A 595 7.68 -6.90 42.58
N SER A 596 6.71 -7.53 43.25
CA SER A 596 6.89 -8.91 43.76
C SER A 596 5.56 -9.67 43.83
N ASN A 597 5.65 -10.99 44.06
CA ASN A 597 4.50 -11.87 44.34
C ASN A 597 3.56 -11.33 45.45
N VAL A 598 4.03 -10.48 46.36
CA VAL A 598 3.21 -9.84 47.42
C VAL A 598 2.17 -8.89 46.85
N GLU A 599 2.33 -8.41 45.62
CA GLU A 599 1.38 -7.51 44.92
C GLU A 599 0.26 -8.27 44.20
N LYS A 600 0.22 -9.61 44.29
CA LYS A 600 -0.78 -10.44 43.63
C LYS A 600 -2.22 -10.05 43.96
N GLY A 601 -3.13 -10.31 43.02
CA GLY A 601 -4.58 -10.12 43.19
C GLY A 601 -5.06 -8.68 43.09
N ARG A 602 -4.20 -7.71 42.78
CA ARG A 602 -4.57 -6.29 42.62
C ARG A 602 -5.13 -5.95 41.23
N GLY A 603 -5.10 -6.92 40.30
CA GLY A 603 -5.42 -6.64 38.90
C GLY A 603 -4.34 -5.79 38.23
N TRP A 604 -4.67 -5.12 37.14
CA TRP A 604 -3.78 -4.18 36.46
C TRP A 604 -3.60 -2.90 37.26
N VAL A 605 -2.36 -2.51 37.52
CA VAL A 605 -2.00 -1.29 38.26
C VAL A 605 -1.00 -0.49 37.44
N GLN A 606 -1.30 0.79 37.23
CA GLN A 606 -0.39 1.70 36.53
C GLN A 606 0.71 2.21 37.47
N HIS A 607 1.92 2.24 36.95
CA HIS A 607 3.08 2.83 37.60
C HIS A 607 3.78 3.83 36.69
N THR A 608 4.38 4.85 37.29
CA THR A 608 5.18 5.86 36.59
C THR A 608 6.50 6.02 37.30
N VAL A 609 7.60 6.08 36.54
CA VAL A 609 8.95 6.29 37.06
C VAL A 609 9.67 7.34 36.22
N ASP A 610 10.47 8.19 36.90
CA ASP A 610 11.27 9.22 36.25
C ASP A 610 12.57 8.63 35.68
N VAL A 611 12.81 8.88 34.39
CA VAL A 611 14.01 8.48 33.66
C VAL A 611 14.79 9.69 33.10
N SER A 612 14.46 10.90 33.52
CA SER A 612 15.07 12.16 33.03
C SER A 612 16.59 12.21 33.25
N ARG A 613 17.10 11.51 34.26
CA ARG A 613 18.56 11.42 34.51
C ARG A 613 19.36 10.81 33.35
N PHE A 614 18.68 10.15 32.40
CA PHE A 614 19.28 9.55 31.22
C PHE A 614 19.11 10.40 29.96
N ALA A 615 18.62 11.66 30.10
CA ALA A 615 18.44 12.58 28.97
C ALA A 615 19.74 12.75 28.17
N GLY A 616 19.63 12.72 26.84
CA GLY A 616 20.75 12.78 25.91
C GLY A 616 21.52 11.46 25.73
N ARG A 617 21.02 10.35 26.26
CA ARG A 617 21.69 9.03 26.21
C ARG A 617 20.86 7.98 25.47
N THR A 618 21.53 7.04 24.85
CA THR A 618 20.92 5.80 24.37
C THR A 618 21.08 4.74 25.44
N VAL A 619 19.96 4.25 25.97
CA VAL A 619 19.92 3.29 27.08
C VAL A 619 19.06 2.09 26.74
N THR A 620 19.25 0.99 27.44
CA THR A 620 18.35 -0.19 27.35
C THR A 620 17.41 -0.19 28.55
N LEU A 621 16.12 0.04 28.29
CA LEU A 621 15.06 -0.22 29.25
C LEU A 621 14.88 -1.74 29.37
N GLN A 622 14.88 -2.27 30.60
CA GLN A 622 14.77 -3.70 30.86
C GLN A 622 13.79 -3.98 31.98
N PHE A 623 12.88 -4.89 31.75
CA PHE A 623 12.07 -5.57 32.76
C PHE A 623 12.69 -6.94 32.99
N ARG A 624 13.09 -7.20 34.26
CA ARG A 624 13.76 -8.43 34.63
C ARG A 624 12.98 -9.12 35.74
N GLY A 625 12.31 -10.23 35.39
CA GLY A 625 11.63 -11.11 36.34
C GLY A 625 12.58 -12.20 36.88
N VAL A 626 12.54 -12.45 38.15
CA VAL A 626 13.24 -13.56 38.82
C VAL A 626 12.20 -14.33 39.60
N GLU A 627 12.10 -15.61 39.33
CA GLU A 627 11.21 -16.58 39.97
C GLU A 627 12.09 -17.59 40.74
N ASP A 628 11.70 -17.94 41.97
CA ASP A 628 12.39 -18.95 42.77
C ASP A 628 11.96 -20.38 42.38
N SER A 629 12.22 -21.38 43.23
CA SER A 629 11.96 -22.78 42.89
C SER A 629 10.65 -23.32 43.46
N SER A 630 9.81 -22.47 44.10
CA SER A 630 8.68 -22.97 44.91
C SER A 630 7.33 -22.92 44.20
N ALA A 631 6.83 -21.74 43.82
CA ALA A 631 5.51 -21.55 43.21
C ALA A 631 5.61 -20.54 42.07
N TRP A 632 4.74 -20.69 41.10
CA TRP A 632 4.77 -19.77 39.92
C TRP A 632 4.32 -18.37 40.27
N THR A 633 5.00 -17.39 39.66
CA THR A 633 4.58 -15.99 39.61
C THR A 633 4.69 -15.47 38.17
N ALA A 634 3.58 -14.95 37.64
CA ALA A 634 3.52 -14.27 36.35
C ALA A 634 3.56 -12.75 36.58
N PHE A 635 4.50 -12.08 35.95
CA PHE A 635 4.51 -10.62 35.83
C PHE A 635 4.07 -10.24 34.44
N SER A 636 2.84 -9.74 34.33
CA SER A 636 2.26 -9.25 33.09
C SER A 636 2.46 -7.74 32.95
N LEU A 637 2.87 -7.29 31.79
CA LEU A 637 3.15 -5.88 31.45
C LEU A 637 2.34 -5.47 30.24
N ASP A 638 1.77 -4.26 30.25
CA ASP A 638 1.00 -3.73 29.14
C ASP A 638 1.04 -2.20 29.10
N ASP A 639 0.66 -1.63 27.96
CA ASP A 639 0.50 -0.19 27.73
C ASP A 639 1.67 0.65 28.29
N LEU A 640 2.87 0.30 27.86
CA LEU A 640 4.06 1.04 28.25
C LEU A 640 4.15 2.36 27.49
N ALA A 641 4.53 3.44 28.15
CA ALA A 641 4.81 4.70 27.49
C ALA A 641 6.07 5.35 28.07
N LEU A 642 7.03 5.62 27.21
CA LEU A 642 8.19 6.44 27.52
C LEU A 642 8.00 7.81 26.85
N SER A 643 7.61 8.80 27.65
CA SER A 643 7.22 10.13 27.16
C SER A 643 8.24 11.18 27.58
N ALA A 644 8.71 11.95 26.63
CA ALA A 644 9.59 13.10 26.84
C ALA A 644 8.78 14.39 26.71
N LYS A 645 9.00 15.35 27.63
CA LYS A 645 8.33 16.68 27.65
C LYS A 645 9.36 17.78 27.79
#